data_5d4d4f10df1da3f6dfb724b3dbd62333
#
_entry.id   5d4d4f10df1da3f6dfb724b3dbd62333
#
_cell.length_a   1.000
_cell.length_b   1.000
_cell.length_c   1.000
_cell.angle_alpha   90.00
_cell.angle_beta   90.00
_cell.angle_gamma   90.00
#
_symmetry.space_group_name_H-M   'P 1'
#
loop_
_entity.id
_entity.type
_entity.pdbx_description
1 polymer ?
#
loop_
_entity_poly.entity_id
_entity_poly.type
_entity_poly.pdbx_seq_one_letter_code
_entity_poly.pdbx_strand_id
1 'polypeptide(L)'
;MYKSIKKRDGRTAKFDRKKIEKAIEKAGLETGEFDAAQAVELTDKVLGVLETRNQKRLPSVEDIQDIVEDALIDSKFKKTAKAYIIYRDQHKKLREITSNAHVDLIDKYLENLDWKVNENSNMGYSLQGLNNYVSAEITKTYWLDKIYTSKIGQAHKEGDLHIHDLNLLSVYCVGWDLTDLLQEGFTGVAGKVASKPAKHFRSALGQVVNFFYTLQGEAAGAQAFSDFDTLLAPFIRADKLSYDEVKQAIQEFVFNVNVPTRVGFQTPFTNITLDLECPKHMADNPVIIGGEMQDTTYGEYQEEMNMLNKALLEVLSEGDANGRVFTFPIPTVNITKDFNWDNPVIESLWEASAKYGIPYFSNFINSDMDPEDARSMCCRLRIDNRQLEYRGGGLFGSNPMTGSVGVVTINLPRLALKSKNEKEFFKGLAELMDMAKDSLETKRKVLERLTDANLYPYTKFYLRNIKQRFNQYWKNHFSTIGLIGTNEAALNLLGVDIGTEKGKAFAEKTLDFMRDRLVEYQKETGNNYNLEATPAEGTTYRLAQLDKASFPDRAHFANGIGAEVKCPFYTNSSHLPVNYTDDLFELMDLQDNLQTKYTGGTVIHFFLGERMDDPQTLKKLVKTICENYKLPYFTFSPSFSICKNHGYIVGEHPECPKCGEATEVYSRVVGFLRPVSQWNKGKQAEFEMREHYDDAAEHQRLSVVAAA
;
A
#
# COMPACT_ATOMS: atom_id res chain seq x y z
N MET A 1 12.02 -59.65 -6.47
CA MET A 1 11.76 -58.43 -7.26
C MET A 1 10.31 -58.04 -7.10
N TYR A 2 10.03 -56.77 -6.68
CA TYR A 2 8.67 -56.29 -6.46
C TYR A 2 7.90 -56.18 -7.76
N LYS A 3 6.64 -56.67 -7.78
CA LYS A 3 5.74 -56.54 -8.93
C LYS A 3 5.01 -55.21 -8.99
N SER A 4 4.90 -54.51 -7.85
CA SER A 4 4.14 -53.28 -7.68
C SER A 4 4.84 -52.30 -6.74
N ILE A 5 4.48 -51.03 -6.83
CA ILE A 5 4.97 -49.92 -6.01
C ILE A 5 3.78 -49.09 -5.55
N LYS A 6 3.84 -48.52 -4.34
CA LYS A 6 2.87 -47.56 -3.84
C LYS A 6 3.25 -46.16 -4.34
N LYS A 7 2.39 -45.54 -5.14
CA LYS A 7 2.55 -44.18 -5.57
C LYS A 7 2.29 -43.21 -4.42
N ARG A 8 2.70 -41.93 -4.59
CA ARG A 8 2.52 -40.86 -3.61
C ARG A 8 1.06 -40.55 -3.29
N ASP A 9 0.16 -40.71 -4.26
CA ASP A 9 -1.27 -40.54 -4.14
C ASP A 9 -1.99 -41.79 -3.50
N GLY A 10 -1.21 -42.72 -2.97
CA GLY A 10 -1.72 -43.94 -2.33
C GLY A 10 -2.06 -45.09 -3.29
N ARG A 11 -2.17 -44.83 -4.60
CA ARG A 11 -2.46 -45.86 -5.61
C ARG A 11 -1.31 -46.83 -5.79
N THR A 12 -1.63 -48.06 -6.13
CA THR A 12 -0.66 -49.11 -6.51
C THR A 12 -0.43 -49.10 -8.00
N ALA A 13 0.84 -49.12 -8.44
CA ALA A 13 1.20 -49.19 -9.85
C ALA A 13 2.25 -50.28 -10.10
N LYS A 14 2.36 -50.77 -11.32
CA LYS A 14 3.39 -51.73 -11.72
C LYS A 14 4.77 -51.15 -11.49
N PHE A 15 5.67 -51.92 -10.86
CA PHE A 15 7.07 -51.55 -10.66
C PHE A 15 7.79 -51.51 -12.03
N ASP A 16 8.56 -50.42 -12.26
CA ASP A 16 9.28 -50.19 -13.50
C ASP A 16 10.71 -49.75 -13.23
N ARG A 17 11.64 -50.67 -13.38
CA ARG A 17 13.10 -50.45 -13.23
C ARG A 17 13.61 -49.31 -14.11
N LYS A 18 13.08 -49.20 -15.36
CA LYS A 18 13.55 -48.17 -16.31
C LYS A 18 13.33 -46.77 -15.85
N LYS A 19 12.36 -46.55 -14.95
CA LYS A 19 12.13 -45.20 -14.38
C LYS A 19 13.22 -44.79 -13.43
N ILE A 20 13.79 -45.72 -12.65
CA ILE A 20 14.90 -45.49 -11.74
C ILE A 20 16.17 -45.20 -12.58
N GLU A 21 16.42 -46.07 -13.56
CA GLU A 21 17.55 -45.98 -14.48
C GLU A 21 17.59 -44.60 -15.18
N LYS A 22 16.46 -44.20 -15.82
CA LYS A 22 16.35 -42.90 -16.48
C LYS A 22 16.53 -41.70 -15.53
N ALA A 23 16.09 -41.81 -14.29
CA ALA A 23 16.24 -40.72 -13.33
C ALA A 23 17.72 -40.55 -12.93
N ILE A 24 18.43 -41.65 -12.72
CA ILE A 24 19.87 -41.65 -12.41
C ILE A 24 20.69 -41.20 -13.62
N GLU A 25 20.39 -41.73 -14.83
CA GLU A 25 21.03 -41.35 -16.08
C GLU A 25 20.91 -39.85 -16.34
N LYS A 26 19.70 -39.30 -16.23
CA LYS A 26 19.47 -37.86 -16.44
C LYS A 26 20.30 -37.00 -15.49
N ALA A 27 20.39 -37.38 -14.21
CA ALA A 27 21.18 -36.67 -13.24
C ALA A 27 22.68 -36.73 -13.54
N GLY A 28 23.18 -37.88 -13.98
CA GLY A 28 24.58 -38.09 -14.36
C GLY A 28 24.98 -37.30 -15.62
N LEU A 29 24.11 -37.30 -16.60
CA LEU A 29 24.33 -36.52 -17.85
C LEU A 29 24.30 -35.00 -17.58
N GLU A 30 23.40 -34.53 -16.75
CA GLU A 30 23.28 -33.10 -16.39
C GLU A 30 24.53 -32.58 -15.68
N THR A 31 25.16 -33.41 -14.84
CA THR A 31 26.40 -33.06 -14.12
C THR A 31 27.68 -33.42 -14.88
N GLY A 32 27.58 -34.19 -15.95
CA GLY A 32 28.71 -34.67 -16.74
C GLY A 32 29.60 -35.68 -16.02
N GLU A 33 29.15 -36.31 -14.92
CA GLU A 33 29.98 -37.23 -14.15
C GLU A 33 29.94 -38.68 -14.65
N PHE A 34 28.86 -39.12 -15.30
CA PHE A 34 28.72 -40.47 -15.82
C PHE A 34 27.67 -40.58 -16.93
N ASP A 35 27.73 -41.68 -17.68
CA ASP A 35 26.87 -42.03 -18.80
C ASP A 35 25.81 -43.11 -18.45
N ALA A 36 25.08 -43.60 -19.44
CA ALA A 36 24.04 -44.62 -19.29
C ALA A 36 24.57 -45.94 -18.70
N ALA A 37 25.82 -46.34 -18.95
CA ALA A 37 26.36 -47.61 -18.45
C ALA A 37 26.52 -47.58 -16.93
N GLN A 38 27.05 -46.48 -16.37
CA GLN A 38 27.13 -46.28 -14.94
C GLN A 38 25.74 -46.11 -14.27
N ALA A 39 24.77 -45.53 -14.99
CA ALA A 39 23.40 -45.42 -14.47
C ALA A 39 22.72 -46.82 -14.27
N VAL A 40 23.01 -47.77 -15.20
CA VAL A 40 22.58 -49.15 -15.05
C VAL A 40 23.19 -49.81 -13.82
N GLU A 41 24.49 -49.68 -13.60
CA GLU A 41 25.22 -50.21 -12.44
C GLU A 41 24.69 -49.66 -11.11
N LEU A 42 24.46 -48.36 -11.04
CA LEU A 42 23.86 -47.72 -9.87
C LEU A 42 22.44 -48.17 -9.63
N THR A 43 21.66 -48.38 -10.70
CA THR A 43 20.29 -48.93 -10.60
C THR A 43 20.31 -50.34 -10.03
N ASP A 44 21.25 -51.18 -10.42
CA ASP A 44 21.38 -52.53 -9.87
C ASP A 44 21.72 -52.52 -8.38
N LYS A 45 22.58 -51.59 -7.94
CA LYS A 45 22.86 -51.38 -6.50
C LYS A 45 21.57 -50.98 -5.74
N VAL A 46 20.81 -50.03 -6.29
CA VAL A 46 19.53 -49.57 -5.70
C VAL A 46 18.56 -50.73 -5.57
N LEU A 47 18.45 -51.57 -6.60
CA LEU A 47 17.56 -52.76 -6.57
C LEU A 47 18.00 -53.81 -5.57
N GLY A 48 19.33 -54.04 -5.42
CA GLY A 48 19.89 -54.91 -4.40
C GLY A 48 19.57 -54.47 -2.98
N VAL A 49 19.72 -53.18 -2.70
CA VAL A 49 19.35 -52.59 -1.40
C VAL A 49 17.85 -52.69 -1.17
N LEU A 50 17.02 -52.42 -2.20
CA LEU A 50 15.59 -52.50 -2.12
C LEU A 50 15.09 -53.92 -1.77
N GLU A 51 15.74 -54.96 -2.28
CA GLU A 51 15.39 -56.35 -2.00
C GLU A 51 15.77 -56.77 -0.56
N THR A 52 16.80 -56.19 0.02
CA THR A 52 17.21 -56.47 1.41
C THR A 52 16.44 -55.65 2.46
N ARG A 53 15.91 -54.51 2.10
CA ARG A 53 15.19 -53.57 3.00
C ARG A 53 13.71 -53.92 3.18
N ASN A 54 13.36 -54.91 3.87
CA ASN A 54 11.97 -55.14 4.36
C ASN A 54 10.94 -55.69 3.35
N GLN A 55 10.84 -57.02 3.24
CA GLN A 55 9.89 -57.73 2.36
C GLN A 55 8.41 -57.67 2.83
N LYS A 56 8.08 -57.02 3.94
CA LYS A 56 6.72 -57.04 4.55
C LYS A 56 5.76 -55.98 4.03
N ARG A 57 6.22 -54.94 3.31
CA ARG A 57 5.37 -53.90 2.72
C ARG A 57 5.76 -53.56 1.27
N LEU A 58 4.81 -53.10 0.49
CA LEU A 58 5.10 -52.52 -0.84
C LEU A 58 5.93 -51.28 -0.70
N PRO A 59 7.06 -51.14 -1.43
CA PRO A 59 7.88 -49.95 -1.39
C PRO A 59 7.12 -48.74 -1.98
N SER A 60 7.26 -47.61 -1.38
CA SER A 60 6.79 -46.33 -1.90
C SER A 60 7.79 -45.71 -2.87
N VAL A 61 7.37 -44.71 -3.63
CA VAL A 61 8.27 -43.91 -4.47
C VAL A 61 9.34 -43.22 -3.62
N GLU A 62 8.99 -42.75 -2.41
CA GLU A 62 9.94 -42.12 -1.49
C GLU A 62 11.00 -43.11 -0.99
N ASP A 63 10.59 -44.34 -0.60
CA ASP A 63 11.53 -45.38 -0.18
C ASP A 63 12.60 -45.65 -1.26
N ILE A 64 12.17 -45.65 -2.54
CA ILE A 64 13.10 -45.84 -3.68
C ILE A 64 14.03 -44.65 -3.87
N GLN A 65 13.48 -43.44 -3.74
CA GLN A 65 14.29 -42.22 -3.90
C GLN A 65 15.32 -42.06 -2.77
N ASP A 66 14.99 -42.46 -1.54
CA ASP A 66 15.94 -42.49 -0.43
C ASP A 66 17.12 -43.44 -0.74
N ILE A 67 16.82 -44.63 -1.27
CA ILE A 67 17.83 -45.62 -1.65
C ILE A 67 18.69 -45.09 -2.83
N VAL A 68 18.10 -44.37 -3.78
CA VAL A 68 18.86 -43.73 -4.89
C VAL A 68 19.80 -42.66 -4.33
N GLU A 69 19.36 -41.84 -3.40
CA GLU A 69 20.22 -40.85 -2.72
C GLU A 69 21.37 -41.51 -2.00
N ASP A 70 21.10 -42.53 -1.18
CA ASP A 70 22.11 -43.28 -0.47
C ASP A 70 23.14 -43.87 -1.46
N ALA A 71 22.70 -44.54 -2.51
CA ALA A 71 23.57 -45.12 -3.56
C ALA A 71 24.44 -44.09 -4.29
N LEU A 72 23.91 -42.89 -4.54
CA LEU A 72 24.67 -41.79 -5.12
C LEU A 72 25.67 -41.16 -4.13
N ILE A 73 25.29 -41.00 -2.86
CA ILE A 73 26.15 -40.51 -1.80
C ILE A 73 27.35 -41.47 -1.59
N ASP A 74 27.10 -42.79 -1.58
CA ASP A 74 28.12 -43.84 -1.40
C ASP A 74 29.00 -44.02 -2.65
N SER A 75 28.61 -43.48 -3.77
CA SER A 75 29.36 -43.52 -5.02
C SER A 75 30.47 -42.46 -5.08
N LYS A 76 31.34 -42.55 -6.10
CA LYS A 76 32.34 -41.52 -6.40
C LYS A 76 31.73 -40.26 -7.03
N PHE A 77 30.46 -40.27 -7.43
CA PHE A 77 29.80 -39.22 -8.20
C PHE A 77 29.14 -38.17 -7.29
N LYS A 78 29.95 -37.41 -6.59
CA LYS A 78 29.51 -36.47 -5.52
C LYS A 78 28.71 -35.25 -6.05
N LYS A 79 29.04 -34.78 -7.27
CA LYS A 79 28.28 -33.67 -7.89
C LYS A 79 26.86 -34.12 -8.25
N THR A 80 26.74 -35.33 -8.82
CA THR A 80 25.44 -35.92 -9.16
C THR A 80 24.59 -36.18 -7.92
N ALA A 81 25.20 -36.73 -6.84
CA ALA A 81 24.50 -36.91 -5.57
C ALA A 81 23.91 -35.58 -5.06
N LYS A 82 24.73 -34.54 -5.02
CA LYS A 82 24.28 -33.20 -4.60
C LYS A 82 23.17 -32.63 -5.51
N ALA A 83 23.32 -32.74 -6.82
CA ALA A 83 22.33 -32.27 -7.78
C ALA A 83 20.99 -33.03 -7.65
N TYR A 84 21.04 -34.35 -7.46
CA TYR A 84 19.86 -35.19 -7.29
C TYR A 84 19.09 -34.86 -6.01
N ILE A 85 19.78 -34.65 -4.87
CA ILE A 85 19.19 -34.24 -3.60
C ILE A 85 18.52 -32.90 -3.72
N ILE A 86 19.20 -31.89 -4.31
CA ILE A 86 18.65 -30.56 -4.53
C ILE A 86 17.42 -30.62 -5.44
N TYR A 87 17.50 -31.36 -6.55
CA TYR A 87 16.39 -31.54 -7.47
C TYR A 87 15.17 -32.19 -6.79
N ARG A 88 15.41 -33.26 -5.99
CA ARG A 88 14.34 -33.94 -5.23
C ARG A 88 13.70 -33.01 -4.21
N ASP A 89 14.48 -32.26 -3.44
CA ASP A 89 13.98 -31.30 -2.47
C ASP A 89 13.16 -30.18 -3.14
N GLN A 90 13.65 -29.64 -4.26
CA GLN A 90 12.92 -28.66 -5.03
C GLN A 90 11.59 -29.21 -5.57
N HIS A 91 11.58 -30.42 -6.10
CA HIS A 91 10.37 -31.07 -6.60
C HIS A 91 9.43 -31.53 -5.48
N LYS A 92 9.95 -31.85 -4.28
CA LYS A 92 9.13 -32.10 -3.10
C LYS A 92 8.43 -30.83 -2.66
N LYS A 93 9.15 -29.74 -2.54
CA LYS A 93 8.62 -28.40 -2.20
C LYS A 93 7.61 -27.91 -3.25
N LEU A 94 7.91 -28.08 -4.54
CA LEU A 94 6.98 -27.76 -5.63
C LEU A 94 5.68 -28.58 -5.53
N ARG A 95 5.76 -29.88 -5.21
CA ARG A 95 4.58 -30.74 -5.05
C ARG A 95 3.78 -30.41 -3.79
N GLU A 96 4.45 -30.13 -2.68
CA GLU A 96 3.78 -29.68 -1.44
C GLU A 96 3.04 -28.37 -1.67
N ILE A 97 3.62 -27.47 -2.45
CA ILE A 97 2.97 -26.25 -2.91
C ILE A 97 1.80 -26.58 -3.88
N THR A 98 1.93 -27.57 -4.74
CA THR A 98 0.98 -27.81 -5.84
C THR A 98 -0.15 -28.79 -5.49
N SER A 99 0.00 -29.70 -4.56
CA SER A 99 -0.96 -30.80 -4.40
C SER A 99 -2.01 -30.62 -3.30
N ASN A 100 -1.73 -29.85 -2.25
CA ASN A 100 -2.66 -29.69 -1.12
C ASN A 100 -3.10 -28.23 -0.90
N ALA A 101 -2.30 -27.23 -1.32
CA ALA A 101 -2.59 -25.84 -1.05
C ALA A 101 -3.60 -25.21 -2.03
N HIS A 102 -3.70 -25.74 -3.26
CA HIS A 102 -4.43 -25.04 -4.32
C HIS A 102 -5.94 -25.33 -4.31
N VAL A 103 -6.36 -26.54 -4.02
CA VAL A 103 -7.81 -26.88 -3.94
C VAL A 103 -8.41 -26.22 -2.71
N ASP A 104 -7.73 -26.34 -1.56
CA ASP A 104 -8.15 -25.74 -0.30
C ASP A 104 -8.21 -24.19 -0.36
N LEU A 105 -7.38 -23.54 -1.20
CA LEU A 105 -7.43 -22.08 -1.37
C LEU A 105 -8.69 -21.65 -2.12
N ILE A 106 -9.09 -22.39 -3.13
CA ILE A 106 -10.32 -22.11 -3.88
C ILE A 106 -11.53 -22.27 -2.95
N ASP A 107 -11.60 -23.37 -2.21
CA ASP A 107 -12.70 -23.64 -1.28
C ASP A 107 -12.77 -22.57 -0.18
N LYS A 108 -11.63 -22.18 0.40
CA LYS A 108 -11.55 -21.09 1.40
C LYS A 108 -12.08 -19.77 0.88
N TYR A 109 -11.82 -19.45 -0.39
CA TYR A 109 -12.35 -18.24 -1.02
C TYR A 109 -13.85 -18.36 -1.25
N LEU A 110 -14.30 -19.46 -1.86
CA LEU A 110 -15.72 -19.66 -2.22
C LEU A 110 -16.64 -19.74 -0.99
N GLU A 111 -16.15 -20.30 0.11
CA GLU A 111 -16.89 -20.41 1.36
C GLU A 111 -16.70 -19.21 2.29
N ASN A 112 -15.95 -18.17 1.87
CA ASN A 112 -15.60 -17.01 2.68
C ASN A 112 -14.98 -17.36 4.06
N LEU A 113 -14.25 -18.48 4.14
CA LEU A 113 -13.68 -18.97 5.39
C LEU A 113 -12.42 -18.22 5.83
N ASP A 114 -11.73 -17.56 4.90
CA ASP A 114 -10.53 -16.80 5.17
C ASP A 114 -10.86 -15.30 5.24
N TRP A 115 -10.55 -14.66 6.37
CA TRP A 115 -10.71 -13.21 6.55
C TRP A 115 -9.96 -12.36 5.50
N LYS A 116 -8.92 -12.95 4.88
CA LYS A 116 -8.15 -12.31 3.81
C LYS A 116 -8.96 -12.07 2.53
N VAL A 117 -10.08 -12.75 2.35
CA VAL A 117 -11.00 -12.47 1.23
C VAL A 117 -11.50 -11.02 1.30
N ASN A 118 -11.65 -10.48 2.52
CA ASN A 118 -12.03 -9.10 2.80
C ASN A 118 -10.91 -8.33 3.52
N GLU A 119 -9.63 -8.70 3.32
CA GLU A 119 -8.48 -8.02 3.95
C GLU A 119 -8.39 -6.54 3.54
N ASN A 120 -8.73 -6.26 2.29
CA ASN A 120 -8.74 -4.93 1.71
C ASN A 120 -10.14 -4.60 1.17
N SER A 121 -10.73 -3.53 1.67
CA SER A 121 -12.08 -3.09 1.31
C SER A 121 -12.26 -2.65 -0.16
N ASN A 122 -11.16 -2.44 -0.90
CA ASN A 122 -11.20 -2.19 -2.35
C ASN A 122 -11.35 -3.48 -3.18
N MET A 123 -11.19 -4.67 -2.58
CA MET A 123 -11.37 -5.96 -3.26
C MET A 123 -12.83 -6.40 -3.20
N GLY A 124 -13.36 -6.95 -4.30
CA GLY A 124 -14.70 -7.51 -4.36
C GLY A 124 -14.69 -9.03 -4.49
N TYR A 125 -15.67 -9.72 -3.85
CA TYR A 125 -15.91 -11.13 -4.08
C TYR A 125 -16.32 -11.35 -5.53
N SER A 126 -15.45 -11.96 -6.33
CA SER A 126 -15.59 -12.09 -7.78
C SER A 126 -14.64 -13.14 -8.34
N LEU A 127 -14.83 -13.53 -9.60
CA LEU A 127 -13.87 -14.42 -10.29
C LEU A 127 -12.46 -13.79 -10.36
N GLN A 128 -12.35 -12.48 -10.58
CA GLN A 128 -11.07 -11.80 -10.55
C GLN A 128 -10.48 -11.74 -9.14
N GLY A 129 -11.32 -11.58 -8.12
CA GLY A 129 -10.94 -11.67 -6.71
C GLY A 129 -10.36 -13.06 -6.37
N LEU A 130 -10.99 -14.12 -6.82
CA LEU A 130 -10.50 -15.50 -6.67
C LEU A 130 -9.12 -15.67 -7.32
N ASN A 131 -8.96 -15.23 -8.57
CA ASN A 131 -7.69 -15.34 -9.28
C ASN A 131 -6.57 -14.57 -8.56
N ASN A 132 -6.88 -13.36 -8.07
CA ASN A 132 -5.94 -12.57 -7.29
C ASN A 132 -5.57 -13.25 -5.97
N TYR A 133 -6.55 -13.82 -5.24
CA TYR A 133 -6.33 -14.49 -3.98
C TYR A 133 -5.38 -15.70 -4.13
N VAL A 134 -5.61 -16.55 -5.13
CA VAL A 134 -4.74 -17.70 -5.43
C VAL A 134 -3.33 -17.24 -5.84
N SER A 135 -3.24 -16.26 -6.73
CA SER A 135 -1.96 -15.69 -7.16
C SER A 135 -1.19 -15.05 -6.00
N ALA A 136 -1.88 -14.31 -5.12
CA ALA A 136 -1.32 -13.65 -3.96
C ALA A 136 -0.64 -14.61 -2.98
N GLU A 137 -1.29 -15.72 -2.64
CA GLU A 137 -0.73 -16.71 -1.71
C GLU A 137 0.52 -17.42 -2.28
N ILE A 138 0.56 -17.65 -3.60
CA ILE A 138 1.74 -18.20 -4.27
C ILE A 138 2.89 -17.18 -4.27
N THR A 139 2.60 -15.94 -4.65
CA THR A 139 3.60 -14.86 -4.71
C THR A 139 4.18 -14.55 -3.32
N LYS A 140 3.34 -14.52 -2.30
CA LYS A 140 3.77 -14.37 -0.90
C LYS A 140 4.72 -15.48 -0.47
N THR A 141 4.40 -16.72 -0.79
CA THR A 141 5.27 -17.87 -0.50
C THR A 141 6.62 -17.72 -1.23
N TYR A 142 6.60 -17.27 -2.49
CA TYR A 142 7.80 -17.03 -3.27
C TYR A 142 8.69 -15.95 -2.64
N TRP A 143 8.12 -14.82 -2.18
CA TRP A 143 8.86 -13.79 -1.45
C TRP A 143 9.51 -14.35 -0.18
N LEU A 144 8.71 -14.99 0.68
CA LEU A 144 9.13 -15.40 2.01
C LEU A 144 10.14 -16.57 2.01
N ASP A 145 10.02 -17.51 1.05
CA ASP A 145 10.80 -18.75 1.05
C ASP A 145 11.93 -18.76 0.01
N LYS A 146 11.89 -17.88 -1.02
CA LYS A 146 12.88 -17.87 -2.10
C LYS A 146 13.68 -16.57 -2.18
N ILE A 147 13.07 -15.44 -1.87
CA ILE A 147 13.70 -14.12 -2.00
C ILE A 147 14.32 -13.68 -0.68
N TYR A 148 13.53 -13.68 0.39
CA TYR A 148 14.00 -13.25 1.70
C TYR A 148 14.77 -14.36 2.42
N THR A 149 15.62 -13.96 3.37
CA THR A 149 16.26 -14.91 4.28
C THR A 149 15.24 -15.58 5.20
N SER A 150 15.52 -16.78 5.67
CA SER A 150 14.64 -17.50 6.60
C SER A 150 14.31 -16.67 7.85
N LYS A 151 15.26 -15.85 8.35
CA LYS A 151 15.08 -14.97 9.50
C LYS A 151 14.01 -13.91 9.24
N ILE A 152 14.06 -13.23 8.09
CA ILE A 152 13.08 -12.23 7.67
C ILE A 152 11.70 -12.88 7.46
N GLY A 153 11.67 -14.01 6.74
CA GLY A 153 10.43 -14.75 6.50
C GLY A 153 9.74 -15.20 7.79
N GLN A 154 10.53 -15.67 8.76
CA GLN A 154 10.02 -16.10 10.07
C GLN A 154 9.48 -14.92 10.88
N ALA A 155 10.20 -13.80 10.94
CA ALA A 155 9.74 -12.58 11.62
C ALA A 155 8.39 -12.07 11.08
N HIS A 156 8.19 -12.13 9.75
CA HIS A 156 6.89 -11.82 9.16
C HIS A 156 5.81 -12.84 9.57
N LYS A 157 6.12 -14.15 9.49
CA LYS A 157 5.16 -15.22 9.82
C LYS A 157 4.74 -15.19 11.29
N GLU A 158 5.67 -14.93 12.19
CA GLU A 158 5.44 -14.84 13.64
C GLU A 158 4.78 -13.51 14.05
N GLY A 159 4.88 -12.47 13.23
CA GLY A 159 4.28 -11.17 13.50
C GLY A 159 5.16 -10.19 14.26
N ASP A 160 6.47 -10.37 14.29
CA ASP A 160 7.41 -9.36 14.83
C ASP A 160 7.44 -8.10 13.93
N LEU A 161 7.24 -8.32 12.64
CA LEU A 161 7.05 -7.28 11.63
C LEU A 161 6.05 -7.74 10.55
N HIS A 162 5.58 -6.79 9.75
CA HIS A 162 4.75 -7.05 8.59
C HIS A 162 5.41 -6.46 7.35
N ILE A 163 5.72 -7.31 6.36
CA ILE A 163 6.15 -6.88 5.03
C ILE A 163 4.90 -6.74 4.18
N HIS A 164 4.66 -5.53 3.66
CA HIS A 164 3.49 -5.22 2.84
C HIS A 164 3.64 -5.74 1.41
N ASP A 165 2.50 -5.92 0.73
CA ASP A 165 2.38 -6.21 -0.71
C ASP A 165 3.15 -7.44 -1.19
N LEU A 166 3.18 -8.49 -0.37
CA LEU A 166 3.73 -9.78 -0.75
C LEU A 166 2.89 -10.51 -1.82
N ASN A 167 1.70 -10.01 -2.12
CA ASN A 167 0.80 -10.53 -3.15
C ASN A 167 1.27 -10.26 -4.58
N LEU A 168 2.19 -9.30 -4.77
CA LEU A 168 2.75 -8.94 -6.07
C LEU A 168 4.28 -8.86 -6.04
N LEU A 169 4.93 -9.14 -7.17
CA LEU A 169 6.37 -8.91 -7.36
C LEU A 169 6.58 -7.49 -7.90
N SER A 170 6.18 -6.47 -7.15
CA SER A 170 6.18 -5.09 -7.64
C SER A 170 6.58 -4.08 -6.58
N VAL A 171 6.78 -2.84 -7.04
CA VAL A 171 6.94 -1.65 -6.20
C VAL A 171 5.66 -1.38 -5.39
N TYR A 172 5.78 -0.65 -4.28
CA TYR A 172 4.62 -0.24 -3.49
C TYR A 172 3.83 0.88 -4.18
N CYS A 173 4.29 2.13 -4.12
CA CYS A 173 3.62 3.30 -4.68
C CYS A 173 4.55 4.06 -5.62
N VAL A 174 3.98 4.71 -6.63
CA VAL A 174 4.75 5.55 -7.58
C VAL A 174 4.01 6.86 -7.85
N GLY A 175 4.73 7.99 -7.74
CA GLY A 175 4.31 9.28 -8.28
C GLY A 175 5.00 9.53 -9.61
N TRP A 176 4.19 9.80 -10.59
CA TRP A 176 4.62 9.95 -11.96
C TRP A 176 4.71 11.42 -12.36
N ASP A 177 5.46 11.69 -13.40
CA ASP A 177 5.54 13.00 -14.02
C ASP A 177 4.45 13.14 -15.09
N LEU A 178 3.44 13.98 -14.82
CA LEU A 178 2.40 14.29 -15.80
C LEU A 178 2.99 15.05 -17.00
N THR A 179 4.03 15.87 -16.78
CA THR A 179 4.75 16.57 -17.84
C THR A 179 5.35 15.61 -18.84
N ASP A 180 5.95 14.49 -18.38
CA ASP A 180 6.51 13.45 -19.27
C ASP A 180 5.42 12.82 -20.15
N LEU A 181 4.23 12.56 -19.57
CA LEU A 181 3.07 12.07 -20.32
C LEU A 181 2.57 13.08 -21.36
N LEU A 182 2.53 14.37 -21.02
CA LEU A 182 2.11 15.43 -21.93
C LEU A 182 3.11 15.69 -23.08
N GLN A 183 4.41 15.46 -22.83
CA GLN A 183 5.48 15.58 -23.82
C GLN A 183 5.59 14.39 -24.75
N GLU A 184 5.55 13.17 -24.21
CA GLU A 184 5.83 11.95 -24.95
C GLU A 184 4.55 11.25 -25.45
N GLY A 185 3.42 11.51 -24.81
CA GLY A 185 2.20 10.74 -24.99
C GLY A 185 2.25 9.39 -24.26
N PHE A 186 1.22 8.59 -24.44
CA PHE A 186 1.17 7.25 -23.86
C PHE A 186 1.84 6.23 -24.79
N THR A 187 3.10 5.92 -24.52
CA THR A 187 3.99 5.14 -25.42
C THR A 187 5.05 4.33 -24.65
N GLY A 188 6.05 3.85 -25.34
CA GLY A 188 7.31 3.30 -24.80
C GLY A 188 7.41 1.78 -24.81
N VAL A 189 6.36 1.04 -25.17
CA VAL A 189 6.38 -0.43 -25.20
C VAL A 189 6.19 -0.95 -26.62
N ALA A 190 7.23 -1.59 -27.15
CA ALA A 190 7.20 -2.15 -28.51
C ALA A 190 6.06 -3.17 -28.69
N GLY A 191 5.34 -3.06 -29.79
CA GLY A 191 4.23 -3.95 -30.13
C GLY A 191 2.93 -3.70 -29.33
N LYS A 192 2.86 -2.64 -28.52
CA LYS A 192 1.64 -2.18 -27.85
C LYS A 192 1.12 -0.91 -28.49
N VAL A 193 -0.17 -0.62 -28.25
CA VAL A 193 -0.78 0.62 -28.72
C VAL A 193 -0.05 1.80 -28.09
N ALA A 194 0.24 2.82 -28.89
CA ALA A 194 0.83 4.06 -28.47
C ALA A 194 -0.01 5.24 -28.98
N SER A 195 -0.09 6.30 -28.18
CA SER A 195 -0.69 7.57 -28.59
C SER A 195 0.35 8.68 -28.58
N LYS A 196 0.23 9.59 -29.56
CA LYS A 196 1.01 10.83 -29.56
C LYS A 196 0.60 11.71 -28.39
N PRO A 197 1.39 12.73 -28.02
CA PRO A 197 1.01 13.74 -27.06
C PRO A 197 -0.39 14.32 -27.33
N ALA A 198 -1.16 14.50 -26.27
CA ALA A 198 -2.52 15.01 -26.38
C ALA A 198 -2.53 16.47 -26.85
N LYS A 199 -3.48 16.82 -27.74
CA LYS A 199 -3.71 18.18 -28.20
C LYS A 199 -5.01 18.78 -27.65
N HIS A 200 -5.87 17.94 -27.09
CA HIS A 200 -7.21 18.31 -26.63
C HIS A 200 -7.42 17.85 -25.19
N PHE A 201 -8.20 18.60 -24.42
CA PHE A 201 -8.48 18.35 -23.00
C PHE A 201 -8.99 16.93 -22.72
N ARG A 202 -10.04 16.48 -23.46
CA ARG A 202 -10.56 15.11 -23.30
C ARG A 202 -9.54 14.04 -23.67
N SER A 203 -8.66 14.32 -24.64
CA SER A 203 -7.59 13.39 -25.01
C SER A 203 -6.52 13.29 -23.92
N ALA A 204 -6.16 14.40 -23.29
CA ALA A 204 -5.24 14.42 -22.16
C ALA A 204 -5.79 13.63 -20.97
N LEU A 205 -7.04 13.88 -20.57
CA LEU A 205 -7.72 13.11 -19.53
C LEU A 205 -7.81 11.61 -19.87
N GLY A 206 -8.12 11.27 -21.14
CA GLY A 206 -8.15 9.89 -21.62
C GLY A 206 -6.77 9.19 -21.55
N GLN A 207 -5.68 9.92 -21.83
CA GLN A 207 -4.33 9.40 -21.67
C GLN A 207 -3.99 9.17 -20.20
N VAL A 208 -4.40 10.05 -19.29
CA VAL A 208 -4.24 9.87 -17.83
C VAL A 208 -4.99 8.62 -17.35
N VAL A 209 -6.22 8.39 -17.80
CA VAL A 209 -6.98 7.17 -17.49
C VAL A 209 -6.23 5.93 -17.95
N ASN A 210 -5.79 5.90 -19.22
CA ASN A 210 -5.03 4.76 -19.76
C ASN A 210 -3.71 4.54 -19.02
N PHE A 211 -3.03 5.62 -18.65
CA PHE A 211 -1.81 5.57 -17.86
C PHE A 211 -2.06 4.90 -16.52
N PHE A 212 -3.01 5.39 -15.73
CA PHE A 212 -3.34 4.83 -14.42
C PHE A 212 -3.70 3.35 -14.49
N TYR A 213 -4.56 2.94 -15.43
CA TYR A 213 -4.93 1.53 -15.57
C TYR A 213 -3.76 0.64 -15.95
N THR A 214 -2.86 1.12 -16.81
CA THR A 214 -1.72 0.33 -17.26
C THR A 214 -0.64 0.23 -16.19
N LEU A 215 -0.23 1.35 -15.63
CA LEU A 215 0.84 1.41 -14.63
C LEU A 215 0.41 0.79 -13.28
N GLN A 216 -0.89 0.82 -12.98
CA GLN A 216 -1.44 0.12 -11.82
C GLN A 216 -1.26 -1.41 -11.91
N GLY A 217 -1.11 -1.96 -13.10
CA GLY A 217 -0.73 -3.37 -13.30
C GLY A 217 0.72 -3.68 -12.92
N GLU A 218 1.59 -2.67 -12.82
CA GLU A 218 3.01 -2.79 -12.51
C GLU A 218 3.38 -2.33 -11.09
N ALA A 219 2.40 -1.88 -10.28
CA ALA A 219 2.60 -1.46 -8.90
C ALA A 219 1.52 -2.03 -7.98
N ALA A 220 1.85 -2.23 -6.70
CA ALA A 220 0.93 -2.81 -5.72
C ALA A 220 -0.04 -1.76 -5.14
N GLY A 221 0.45 -0.57 -4.84
CA GLY A 221 -0.29 0.51 -4.20
C GLY A 221 -0.68 1.64 -5.14
N ALA A 222 -0.68 2.87 -4.63
CA ALA A 222 -1.19 4.04 -5.33
C ALA A 222 -0.29 4.50 -6.49
N GLN A 223 -0.96 5.08 -7.49
CA GLN A 223 -0.38 5.87 -8.57
C GLN A 223 -0.82 7.32 -8.40
N ALA A 224 0.08 8.27 -8.55
CA ALA A 224 -0.21 9.68 -8.32
C ALA A 224 0.32 10.58 -9.43
N PHE A 225 -0.43 11.66 -9.71
CA PHE A 225 0.04 12.82 -10.43
C PHE A 225 -0.10 14.06 -9.57
N SER A 226 0.98 14.85 -9.49
CA SER A 226 0.97 16.18 -8.87
C SER A 226 0.66 17.25 -9.92
N ASP A 227 0.33 18.46 -9.44
CA ASP A 227 0.12 19.66 -10.27
C ASP A 227 -0.95 19.41 -11.38
N PHE A 228 -1.97 18.62 -11.03
CA PHE A 228 -2.93 18.08 -12.00
C PHE A 228 -3.76 19.19 -12.67
N ASP A 229 -4.24 20.14 -11.89
CA ASP A 229 -5.01 21.29 -12.36
C ASP A 229 -4.13 22.29 -13.13
N THR A 230 -2.93 22.60 -12.60
CA THR A 230 -1.96 23.48 -13.25
C THR A 230 -1.57 22.98 -14.64
N LEU A 231 -1.25 21.70 -14.78
CA LEU A 231 -0.77 21.13 -16.05
C LEU A 231 -1.88 20.91 -17.09
N LEU A 232 -3.14 20.72 -16.67
CA LEU A 232 -4.24 20.43 -17.58
C LEU A 232 -5.10 21.66 -17.93
N ALA A 233 -5.08 22.71 -17.12
CA ALA A 233 -5.83 23.94 -17.37
C ALA A 233 -5.61 24.55 -18.78
N PRO A 234 -4.36 24.60 -19.32
CA PRO A 234 -4.12 25.19 -20.64
C PRO A 234 -4.90 24.55 -21.80
N PHE A 235 -5.21 23.25 -21.69
CA PHE A 235 -5.99 22.57 -22.71
C PHE A 235 -7.43 23.10 -22.81
N ILE A 236 -8.01 23.60 -21.71
CA ILE A 236 -9.36 24.19 -21.67
C ILE A 236 -9.40 25.42 -22.56
N ARG A 237 -8.43 26.33 -22.42
CA ARG A 237 -8.31 27.54 -23.26
C ARG A 237 -8.00 27.19 -24.71
N ALA A 238 -7.09 26.23 -24.96
CA ALA A 238 -6.73 25.80 -26.30
C ALA A 238 -7.94 25.25 -27.08
N ASP A 239 -8.80 24.48 -26.41
CA ASP A 239 -10.03 23.93 -26.98
C ASP A 239 -11.22 24.91 -26.91
N LYS A 240 -11.09 26.07 -26.25
CA LYS A 240 -12.13 27.07 -26.01
C LYS A 240 -13.38 26.49 -25.36
N LEU A 241 -13.19 25.63 -24.35
CA LEU A 241 -14.29 24.92 -23.72
C LEU A 241 -15.11 25.85 -22.81
N SER A 242 -16.43 25.68 -22.87
CA SER A 242 -17.33 26.19 -21.84
C SER A 242 -17.24 25.39 -20.55
N TYR A 243 -17.76 25.97 -19.45
CA TYR A 243 -17.78 25.28 -18.16
C TYR A 243 -18.50 23.92 -18.22
N ASP A 244 -19.63 23.83 -18.90
CA ASP A 244 -20.40 22.60 -19.03
C ASP A 244 -19.62 21.50 -19.78
N GLU A 245 -18.86 21.89 -20.81
CA GLU A 245 -18.01 20.96 -21.54
C GLU A 245 -16.82 20.46 -20.69
N VAL A 246 -16.23 21.34 -19.88
CA VAL A 246 -15.19 20.96 -18.88
C VAL A 246 -15.78 20.00 -17.86
N LYS A 247 -16.94 20.33 -17.28
CA LYS A 247 -17.61 19.49 -16.28
C LYS A 247 -17.96 18.11 -16.85
N GLN A 248 -18.44 18.04 -18.08
CA GLN A 248 -18.73 16.78 -18.75
C GLN A 248 -17.45 15.95 -18.97
N ALA A 249 -16.34 16.57 -19.39
CA ALA A 249 -15.06 15.87 -19.58
C ALA A 249 -14.49 15.34 -18.23
N ILE A 250 -14.63 16.11 -17.17
CA ILE A 250 -14.22 15.69 -15.81
C ILE A 250 -15.11 14.55 -15.30
N GLN A 251 -16.44 14.59 -15.56
CA GLN A 251 -17.34 13.49 -15.19
C GLN A 251 -16.94 12.19 -15.90
N GLU A 252 -16.62 12.25 -17.19
CA GLU A 252 -16.10 11.10 -17.95
C GLU A 252 -14.79 10.56 -17.33
N PHE A 253 -13.87 11.45 -16.98
CA PHE A 253 -12.61 11.08 -16.34
C PHE A 253 -12.84 10.38 -14.99
N VAL A 254 -13.60 11.00 -14.09
CA VAL A 254 -13.87 10.45 -12.75
C VAL A 254 -14.61 9.13 -12.84
N PHE A 255 -15.60 9.00 -13.71
CA PHE A 255 -16.31 7.74 -13.94
C PHE A 255 -15.34 6.65 -14.40
N ASN A 256 -14.52 6.93 -15.42
CA ASN A 256 -13.62 5.95 -16.01
C ASN A 256 -12.57 5.45 -15.00
N VAL A 257 -12.00 6.30 -14.14
CA VAL A 257 -11.03 5.84 -13.13
C VAL A 257 -11.68 5.04 -11.99
N ASN A 258 -13.02 5.01 -11.88
CA ASN A 258 -13.75 4.23 -10.90
C ASN A 258 -14.30 2.89 -11.42
N VAL A 259 -14.11 2.56 -12.70
CA VAL A 259 -14.53 1.27 -13.25
C VAL A 259 -13.63 0.16 -12.70
N PRO A 260 -14.19 -0.92 -12.09
CA PRO A 260 -13.38 -1.96 -11.43
C PRO A 260 -12.82 -2.97 -12.45
N THR A 261 -11.82 -2.57 -13.23
CA THR A 261 -11.18 -3.39 -14.28
C THR A 261 -9.80 -3.92 -13.86
N ARG A 262 -9.28 -3.50 -12.72
CA ARG A 262 -8.00 -3.96 -12.18
C ARG A 262 -8.11 -5.40 -11.66
N VAL A 263 -6.96 -6.11 -11.59
CA VAL A 263 -6.84 -7.42 -10.95
C VAL A 263 -7.48 -7.41 -9.56
N GLY A 264 -8.23 -8.45 -9.21
CA GLY A 264 -8.96 -8.52 -7.95
C GLY A 264 -10.30 -7.78 -7.95
N PHE A 265 -10.78 -7.36 -9.12
CA PHE A 265 -12.01 -6.56 -9.27
C PHE A 265 -11.91 -5.21 -8.54
N GLN A 266 -10.72 -4.62 -8.58
CA GLN A 266 -10.42 -3.33 -7.96
C GLN A 266 -10.52 -2.19 -8.98
N THR A 267 -10.77 -1.00 -8.47
CA THR A 267 -10.49 0.25 -9.18
C THR A 267 -9.00 0.61 -9.03
N PRO A 268 -8.39 1.33 -9.98
CA PRO A 268 -7.04 1.84 -9.79
C PRO A 268 -6.97 2.74 -8.55
N PHE A 269 -6.01 2.47 -7.68
CA PHE A 269 -5.75 3.33 -6.52
C PHE A 269 -4.99 4.57 -7.01
N THR A 270 -5.69 5.69 -7.14
CA THR A 270 -5.16 6.90 -7.75
C THR A 270 -5.28 8.11 -6.83
N ASN A 271 -4.25 8.95 -6.86
CA ASN A 271 -4.22 10.24 -6.17
C ASN A 271 -3.88 11.35 -7.17
N ILE A 272 -4.47 12.52 -7.00
CA ILE A 272 -4.12 13.74 -7.71
C ILE A 272 -3.91 14.86 -6.71
N THR A 273 -2.90 15.71 -6.96
CA THR A 273 -2.70 16.92 -6.18
C THR A 273 -3.21 18.13 -6.95
N LEU A 274 -3.96 18.97 -6.27
CA LEU A 274 -4.54 20.21 -6.76
C LEU A 274 -3.83 21.37 -6.08
N ASP A 275 -3.35 22.31 -6.87
CA ASP A 275 -2.67 23.52 -6.38
C ASP A 275 -3.67 24.65 -6.11
N LEU A 276 -4.80 24.67 -6.80
CA LEU A 276 -5.84 25.70 -6.84
C LEU A 276 -5.36 27.06 -7.35
N GLU A 277 -4.11 27.40 -7.10
CA GLU A 277 -3.38 28.55 -7.65
C GLU A 277 -2.06 28.07 -8.26
N CYS A 278 -1.69 28.68 -9.40
CA CYS A 278 -0.48 28.25 -10.09
C CYS A 278 0.75 28.41 -9.19
N PRO A 279 1.51 27.31 -8.93
CA PRO A 279 2.72 27.39 -8.11
C PRO A 279 3.75 28.34 -8.69
N LYS A 280 4.41 29.14 -7.85
CA LYS A 280 5.40 30.17 -8.27
C LYS A 280 6.51 29.59 -9.15
N HIS A 281 7.00 28.39 -8.82
CA HIS A 281 8.07 27.73 -9.58
C HIS A 281 7.63 27.24 -10.96
N MET A 282 6.32 27.17 -11.21
CA MET A 282 5.74 26.78 -12.50
C MET A 282 5.19 27.97 -13.29
N ALA A 283 4.92 29.08 -12.62
CA ALA A 283 4.19 30.21 -13.21
C ALA A 283 4.83 30.75 -14.51
N ASP A 284 6.17 30.80 -14.55
CA ASP A 284 6.94 31.29 -15.70
C ASP A 284 7.36 30.18 -16.69
N ASN A 285 7.00 28.91 -16.40
CA ASN A 285 7.33 27.80 -17.31
C ASN A 285 6.40 27.78 -18.52
N PRO A 286 6.96 27.51 -19.74
CA PRO A 286 6.16 27.40 -20.95
C PRO A 286 5.16 26.22 -20.86
N VAL A 287 3.96 26.46 -21.32
CA VAL A 287 2.89 25.47 -21.39
C VAL A 287 3.21 24.39 -22.43
N ILE A 288 2.82 23.15 -22.17
CA ILE A 288 3.04 22.00 -23.06
C ILE A 288 1.69 21.54 -23.60
N ILE A 289 1.48 21.61 -24.93
CA ILE A 289 0.32 21.08 -25.64
C ILE A 289 0.78 20.33 -26.87
N GLY A 290 0.34 19.10 -27.06
CA GLY A 290 0.71 18.28 -28.20
C GLY A 290 2.17 17.87 -28.24
N GLY A 291 2.86 17.91 -27.09
CA GLY A 291 4.30 17.62 -26.95
C GLY A 291 5.21 18.81 -27.26
N GLU A 292 4.63 19.99 -27.54
CA GLU A 292 5.37 21.19 -27.92
C GLU A 292 5.18 22.28 -26.88
N MET A 293 6.27 23.03 -26.58
CA MET A 293 6.20 24.20 -25.73
C MET A 293 5.47 25.34 -26.45
N GLN A 294 4.59 26.01 -25.74
CA GLN A 294 3.84 27.14 -26.23
C GLN A 294 4.50 28.46 -25.82
N ASP A 295 4.08 29.58 -26.46
CA ASP A 295 4.58 30.93 -26.13
C ASP A 295 3.98 31.50 -24.83
N THR A 296 3.00 30.81 -24.24
CA THR A 296 2.32 31.18 -22.98
C THR A 296 2.85 30.37 -21.81
N THR A 297 2.68 30.89 -20.60
CA THR A 297 3.18 30.28 -19.36
C THR A 297 2.01 29.81 -18.48
N TYR A 298 2.27 28.84 -17.58
CA TYR A 298 1.21 28.28 -16.73
C TYR A 298 0.52 29.31 -15.84
N GLY A 299 1.23 30.36 -15.39
CA GLY A 299 0.66 31.44 -14.57
C GLY A 299 -0.46 32.23 -15.24
N GLU A 300 -0.62 32.14 -16.58
CA GLU A 300 -1.66 32.83 -17.33
C GLU A 300 -3.03 32.11 -17.29
N TYR A 301 -3.13 30.89 -16.70
CA TYR A 301 -4.30 30.00 -16.85
C TYR A 301 -5.12 29.84 -15.58
N GLN A 302 -5.08 30.81 -14.66
CA GLN A 302 -5.81 30.72 -13.39
C GLN A 302 -7.32 30.58 -13.57
N GLU A 303 -7.92 31.18 -14.58
CA GLU A 303 -9.37 31.05 -14.85
C GLU A 303 -9.74 29.62 -15.23
N GLU A 304 -8.93 28.98 -16.06
CA GLU A 304 -9.13 27.61 -16.49
C GLU A 304 -8.84 26.61 -15.34
N MET A 305 -7.86 26.88 -14.49
CA MET A 305 -7.65 26.12 -13.26
C MET A 305 -8.89 26.18 -12.37
N ASN A 306 -9.46 27.35 -12.20
CA ASN A 306 -10.71 27.54 -11.45
C ASN A 306 -11.86 26.74 -12.04
N MET A 307 -12.02 26.74 -13.38
CA MET A 307 -13.05 25.94 -14.06
C MET A 307 -12.85 24.44 -13.81
N LEU A 308 -11.62 23.94 -13.94
CA LEU A 308 -11.28 22.53 -13.73
C LEU A 308 -11.56 22.11 -12.29
N ASN A 309 -11.06 22.88 -11.32
CA ASN A 309 -11.18 22.57 -9.89
C ASN A 309 -12.65 22.59 -9.44
N LYS A 310 -13.42 23.58 -9.86
CA LYS A 310 -14.86 23.65 -9.59
C LYS A 310 -15.58 22.44 -10.16
N ALA A 311 -15.34 22.12 -11.43
CA ALA A 311 -15.95 20.97 -12.10
C ALA A 311 -15.63 19.65 -11.40
N LEU A 312 -14.37 19.45 -11.00
CA LEU A 312 -13.92 18.23 -10.30
C LEU A 312 -14.62 18.10 -8.95
N LEU A 313 -14.64 19.15 -8.14
CA LEU A 313 -15.25 19.14 -6.81
C LEU A 313 -16.78 18.93 -6.90
N GLU A 314 -17.45 19.56 -7.86
CA GLU A 314 -18.87 19.33 -8.07
C GLU A 314 -19.16 17.89 -8.50
N VAL A 315 -18.43 17.33 -9.47
CA VAL A 315 -18.60 15.94 -9.91
C VAL A 315 -18.38 14.95 -8.77
N LEU A 316 -17.34 15.16 -7.95
CA LEU A 316 -17.10 14.33 -6.78
C LEU A 316 -18.21 14.44 -5.72
N SER A 317 -18.82 15.62 -5.58
CA SER A 317 -19.93 15.88 -4.66
C SER A 317 -21.29 15.38 -5.16
N GLU A 318 -21.49 15.29 -6.46
CA GLU A 318 -22.70 14.72 -7.07
C GLU A 318 -22.73 13.18 -6.93
N GLY A 319 -21.57 12.53 -7.05
CA GLY A 319 -21.47 11.07 -7.01
C GLY A 319 -21.93 10.37 -8.29
N ASP A 320 -22.12 9.04 -8.20
CA ASP A 320 -22.60 8.21 -9.32
C ASP A 320 -24.13 8.34 -9.50
N ALA A 321 -24.69 7.62 -10.48
CA ALA A 321 -26.12 7.60 -10.79
C ALA A 321 -27.02 7.16 -9.60
N ASN A 322 -26.45 6.55 -8.56
CA ASN A 322 -27.16 6.16 -7.34
C ASN A 322 -26.85 7.09 -6.14
N GLY A 323 -26.08 8.16 -6.36
CA GLY A 323 -25.61 9.07 -5.32
C GLY A 323 -24.47 8.50 -4.48
N ARG A 324 -23.77 7.44 -4.94
CA ARG A 324 -22.58 6.92 -4.27
C ARG A 324 -21.39 7.82 -4.54
N VAL A 325 -20.61 8.07 -3.51
CA VAL A 325 -19.37 8.84 -3.64
C VAL A 325 -18.34 8.09 -4.50
N PHE A 326 -17.65 8.81 -5.37
CA PHE A 326 -16.49 8.27 -6.09
C PHE A 326 -15.31 8.10 -5.13
N THR A 327 -14.73 6.91 -5.12
CA THR A 327 -13.58 6.61 -4.26
C THR A 327 -12.29 7.23 -4.79
N PHE A 328 -12.14 7.31 -6.10
CA PHE A 328 -10.93 7.76 -6.81
C PHE A 328 -11.25 8.78 -7.91
N PRO A 329 -10.27 9.61 -8.31
CA PRO A 329 -8.99 9.80 -7.65
C PRO A 329 -9.17 10.41 -6.26
N ILE A 330 -8.25 10.14 -5.34
CA ILE A 330 -8.19 10.84 -4.06
C ILE A 330 -7.57 12.21 -4.32
N PRO A 331 -8.31 13.33 -4.14
CA PRO A 331 -7.75 14.65 -4.32
C PRO A 331 -7.05 15.11 -3.04
N THR A 332 -5.89 15.73 -3.20
CA THR A 332 -5.17 16.45 -2.15
C THR A 332 -5.07 17.91 -2.53
N VAL A 333 -5.41 18.80 -1.62
CA VAL A 333 -5.26 20.25 -1.80
C VAL A 333 -4.06 20.76 -0.99
N ASN A 334 -3.17 21.50 -1.64
CA ASN A 334 -2.05 22.15 -1.00
C ASN A 334 -2.50 23.47 -0.37
N ILE A 335 -2.43 23.59 0.95
CA ILE A 335 -2.70 24.83 1.67
C ILE A 335 -1.37 25.52 1.93
N THR A 336 -1.06 26.49 1.11
CA THR A 336 0.19 27.29 1.15
C THR A 336 0.00 28.62 1.87
N LYS A 337 1.11 29.31 2.16
CA LYS A 337 1.07 30.63 2.80
C LYS A 337 0.33 31.69 1.98
N ASP A 338 0.30 31.52 0.67
CA ASP A 338 -0.37 32.41 -0.28
C ASP A 338 -1.77 31.93 -0.64
N PHE A 339 -2.30 30.91 0.03
CA PHE A 339 -3.61 30.33 -0.27
C PHE A 339 -4.74 31.36 -0.15
N ASN A 340 -5.47 31.57 -1.25
CA ASN A 340 -6.57 32.54 -1.31
C ASN A 340 -7.86 31.98 -0.69
N TRP A 341 -8.02 32.19 0.61
CA TRP A 341 -9.19 31.73 1.37
C TRP A 341 -10.52 32.32 0.84
N ASP A 342 -10.49 33.44 0.19
CA ASP A 342 -11.69 34.17 -0.25
C ASP A 342 -11.98 33.99 -1.76
N ASN A 343 -11.34 33.04 -2.42
CA ASN A 343 -11.63 32.68 -3.80
C ASN A 343 -13.06 32.09 -3.89
N PRO A 344 -14.02 32.74 -4.58
CA PRO A 344 -15.40 32.27 -4.63
C PRO A 344 -15.57 30.95 -5.36
N VAL A 345 -14.61 30.57 -6.17
CA VAL A 345 -14.65 29.30 -6.93
C VAL A 345 -14.42 28.11 -6.04
N ILE A 346 -13.71 28.27 -4.93
CA ILE A 346 -13.42 27.18 -3.99
C ILE A 346 -14.53 26.98 -2.95
N GLU A 347 -15.69 27.65 -3.07
CA GLU A 347 -16.82 27.32 -2.18
C GLU A 347 -17.24 25.86 -2.31
N SER A 348 -17.20 25.30 -3.50
CA SER A 348 -17.42 23.87 -3.74
C SER A 348 -16.43 22.95 -3.02
N LEU A 349 -15.23 23.43 -2.69
CA LEU A 349 -14.25 22.72 -1.84
C LEU A 349 -14.80 22.51 -0.45
N TRP A 350 -15.35 23.56 0.16
CA TRP A 350 -15.87 23.50 1.51
C TRP A 350 -17.15 22.69 1.61
N GLU A 351 -18.00 22.77 0.58
CA GLU A 351 -19.21 21.93 0.44
C GLU A 351 -18.86 20.44 0.32
N ALA A 352 -17.91 20.09 -0.55
CA ALA A 352 -17.45 18.72 -0.72
C ALA A 352 -16.79 18.18 0.55
N SER A 353 -16.03 19.02 1.24
CA SER A 353 -15.35 18.66 2.49
C SER A 353 -16.36 18.47 3.63
N ALA A 354 -17.34 19.32 3.77
CA ALA A 354 -18.39 19.23 4.78
C ALA A 354 -19.29 18.00 4.57
N LYS A 355 -19.60 17.66 3.32
CA LYS A 355 -20.52 16.58 2.98
C LYS A 355 -19.88 15.19 2.98
N TYR A 356 -18.67 15.06 2.40
CA TYR A 356 -18.03 13.78 2.16
C TYR A 356 -16.61 13.67 2.75
N GLY A 357 -16.06 14.78 3.27
CA GLY A 357 -14.67 14.80 3.70
C GLY A 357 -13.67 14.76 2.52
N ILE A 358 -14.03 15.28 1.37
CA ILE A 358 -13.19 15.39 0.18
C ILE A 358 -12.82 16.87 0.00
N PRO A 359 -11.53 17.21 -0.15
CA PRO A 359 -10.32 16.41 -0.30
C PRO A 359 -9.56 16.16 1.03
N TYR A 360 -8.30 15.73 0.89
CA TYR A 360 -7.29 15.86 1.93
C TYR A 360 -6.63 17.23 1.87
N PHE A 361 -6.18 17.72 3.02
CA PHE A 361 -5.45 18.98 3.15
C PHE A 361 -3.99 18.73 3.50
N SER A 362 -3.07 19.23 2.67
CA SER A 362 -1.64 19.24 2.93
C SER A 362 -1.24 20.62 3.45
N ASN A 363 -0.80 20.69 4.72
CA ASN A 363 -0.50 21.94 5.40
C ASN A 363 0.95 22.37 5.14
N PHE A 364 1.11 23.54 4.49
CA PHE A 364 2.40 24.20 4.25
C PHE A 364 2.49 25.58 4.91
N ILE A 365 1.46 26.03 5.65
CA ILE A 365 1.47 27.32 6.35
C ILE A 365 2.40 27.25 7.55
N ASN A 366 2.11 26.34 8.49
CA ASN A 366 2.92 26.12 9.69
C ASN A 366 3.70 24.81 9.55
N SER A 367 4.61 24.76 8.58
CA SER A 367 5.36 23.56 8.20
C SER A 367 6.82 23.90 7.96
N ASP A 368 7.71 22.97 8.35
CA ASP A 368 9.13 23.03 8.04
C ASP A 368 9.46 22.62 6.60
N MET A 369 8.43 22.22 5.81
CA MET A 369 8.57 21.81 4.42
C MET A 369 8.08 22.90 3.47
N ASP A 370 8.79 23.10 2.36
CA ASP A 370 8.35 23.94 1.27
C ASP A 370 7.37 23.14 0.36
N PRO A 371 6.30 23.76 -0.17
CA PRO A 371 5.44 23.11 -1.15
C PRO A 371 6.19 22.59 -2.38
N GLU A 372 7.28 23.25 -2.77
CA GLU A 372 8.11 22.85 -3.90
C GLU A 372 8.88 21.53 -3.64
N ASP A 373 9.22 21.27 -2.37
CA ASP A 373 9.99 20.09 -1.93
C ASP A 373 9.15 18.87 -1.60
N ALA A 374 7.84 19.03 -1.51
CA ALA A 374 6.95 17.97 -1.07
C ALA A 374 5.90 17.61 -2.12
N ARG A 375 5.69 16.34 -2.33
CA ARG A 375 4.64 15.81 -3.21
C ARG A 375 3.78 14.80 -2.47
N SER A 376 2.47 14.92 -2.62
CA SER A 376 1.53 13.92 -2.12
C SER A 376 1.44 12.77 -3.12
N MET A 377 1.63 11.54 -2.63
CA MET A 377 1.75 10.34 -3.47
C MET A 377 0.60 9.36 -3.29
N CYS A 378 -0.01 9.36 -2.15
CA CYS A 378 -1.16 8.55 -1.80
C CYS A 378 -1.79 9.13 -0.54
N CYS A 379 -2.80 8.49 -0.01
CA CYS A 379 -3.58 8.97 1.13
C CYS A 379 -2.78 9.38 2.39
N ARG A 380 -1.45 9.20 2.40
CA ARG A 380 -0.59 9.59 3.53
C ARG A 380 0.85 9.92 3.16
N LEU A 381 1.33 9.40 2.04
CA LEU A 381 2.73 9.52 1.68
C LEU A 381 3.02 10.94 1.19
N ARG A 382 3.71 11.69 2.01
CA ARG A 382 4.26 13.01 1.72
C ARG A 382 5.78 12.89 1.71
N ILE A 383 6.39 13.10 0.55
CA ILE A 383 7.82 12.88 0.37
C ILE A 383 8.55 14.20 0.44
N ASP A 384 9.54 14.28 1.34
CA ASP A 384 10.48 15.39 1.42
C ASP A 384 11.59 15.19 0.37
N ASN A 385 11.57 16.03 -0.64
CA ASN A 385 12.51 15.97 -1.76
C ASN A 385 13.84 16.70 -1.50
N ARG A 386 14.00 17.44 -0.41
CA ARG A 386 15.23 18.19 -0.07
C ARG A 386 16.48 17.32 -0.14
N GLN A 387 16.37 16.05 0.25
CA GLN A 387 17.49 15.10 0.15
C GLN A 387 17.83 14.71 -1.29
N LEU A 388 16.89 14.82 -2.22
CA LEU A 388 17.12 14.56 -3.64
C LEU A 388 17.91 15.72 -4.28
N GLU A 389 17.69 16.95 -3.85
CA GLU A 389 18.40 18.14 -4.32
C GLU A 389 19.89 18.10 -3.94
N TYR A 390 20.24 17.73 -2.72
CA TYR A 390 21.63 17.55 -2.29
C TYR A 390 22.42 16.57 -3.17
N ARG A 391 21.74 15.68 -3.88
CA ARG A 391 22.34 14.74 -4.83
C ARG A 391 22.35 15.25 -6.28
N GLY A 392 22.10 16.55 -6.51
CA GLY A 392 22.07 17.14 -7.83
C GLY A 392 20.79 16.82 -8.62
N GLY A 393 19.69 16.50 -7.94
CA GLY A 393 18.36 16.25 -8.53
C GLY A 393 17.62 17.50 -8.97
N GLY A 394 17.99 18.67 -8.43
CA GLY A 394 17.23 19.91 -8.53
C GLY A 394 17.47 20.82 -9.73
N LEU A 395 18.28 20.45 -10.72
CA LEU A 395 18.62 21.38 -11.81
C LEU A 395 17.57 21.47 -12.94
N PHE A 396 16.57 20.61 -12.95
CA PHE A 396 15.45 20.65 -13.92
C PHE A 396 14.15 20.36 -13.18
N GLY A 397 13.65 21.32 -12.46
CA GLY A 397 12.38 21.46 -11.77
C GLY A 397 11.50 20.22 -11.77
N SER A 398 10.99 19.89 -10.64
CA SER A 398 10.13 18.76 -10.31
C SER A 398 10.86 17.46 -10.01
N ASN A 399 10.58 16.94 -8.82
CA ASN A 399 10.96 15.61 -8.42
C ASN A 399 9.74 14.64 -8.45
N PRO A 400 8.98 14.58 -9.55
CA PRO A 400 8.12 13.45 -9.80
C PRO A 400 9.01 12.21 -9.98
N MET A 401 8.45 11.06 -10.24
CA MET A 401 9.17 9.78 -10.38
C MET A 401 9.85 9.31 -9.10
N THR A 402 9.19 9.55 -8.00
CA THR A 402 9.56 9.06 -6.67
C THR A 402 8.40 8.26 -6.08
N GLY A 403 8.63 7.58 -4.98
CA GLY A 403 7.62 6.77 -4.31
C GLY A 403 8.25 5.88 -3.25
N SER A 404 7.67 4.72 -3.02
CA SER A 404 8.23 3.73 -2.10
C SER A 404 8.43 2.38 -2.79
N VAL A 405 9.62 1.81 -2.68
CA VAL A 405 9.91 0.45 -3.18
C VAL A 405 9.15 -0.61 -2.40
N GLY A 406 8.87 -0.35 -1.13
CA GLY A 406 8.16 -1.25 -0.25
C GLY A 406 8.05 -0.70 1.15
N VAL A 407 7.14 -1.25 1.92
CA VAL A 407 6.87 -0.89 3.31
C VAL A 407 7.05 -2.10 4.22
N VAL A 408 7.71 -1.89 5.36
CA VAL A 408 7.81 -2.87 6.44
C VAL A 408 7.34 -2.21 7.72
N THR A 409 6.28 -2.73 8.32
CA THR A 409 5.69 -2.23 9.57
C THR A 409 6.16 -3.06 10.76
N ILE A 410 6.71 -2.41 11.78
CA ILE A 410 7.19 -3.05 13.01
C ILE A 410 6.05 -3.17 14.00
N ASN A 411 5.88 -4.35 14.60
CA ASN A 411 4.91 -4.63 15.65
C ASN A 411 5.47 -4.20 17.03
N LEU A 412 5.23 -2.94 17.40
CA LEU A 412 5.69 -2.41 18.69
C LEU A 412 5.03 -3.09 19.90
N PRO A 413 3.70 -3.39 19.91
CA PRO A 413 3.05 -4.13 20.99
C PRO A 413 3.72 -5.47 21.31
N ARG A 414 4.02 -6.26 20.28
CA ARG A 414 4.68 -7.54 20.44
C ARG A 414 6.10 -7.39 20.98
N LEU A 415 6.83 -6.39 20.50
CA LEU A 415 8.15 -6.07 21.01
C LEU A 415 8.11 -5.68 22.49
N ALA A 416 7.14 -4.86 22.90
CA ALA A 416 6.92 -4.49 24.28
C ALA A 416 6.60 -5.71 25.18
N LEU A 417 5.73 -6.63 24.70
CA LEU A 417 5.41 -7.88 25.41
C LEU A 417 6.63 -8.81 25.59
N LYS A 418 7.59 -8.76 24.67
CA LYS A 418 8.83 -9.52 24.74
C LYS A 418 9.92 -8.85 25.60
N SER A 419 9.78 -7.56 25.91
CA SER A 419 10.78 -6.74 26.59
C SER A 419 10.46 -6.58 28.09
N LYS A 420 11.47 -6.58 28.95
CA LYS A 420 11.29 -6.37 30.40
C LYS A 420 11.36 -4.91 30.81
N ASN A 421 11.97 -4.07 29.98
CA ASN A 421 12.19 -2.65 30.23
C ASN A 421 12.50 -1.92 28.91
N GLU A 422 12.55 -0.59 28.95
CA GLU A 422 12.83 0.24 27.78
C GLU A 422 14.18 -0.08 27.11
N LYS A 423 15.21 -0.43 27.86
CA LYS A 423 16.53 -0.76 27.27
C LYS A 423 16.46 -2.00 26.38
N GLU A 424 15.76 -3.04 26.83
CA GLU A 424 15.53 -4.24 26.01
C GLU A 424 14.62 -3.93 24.82
N PHE A 425 13.61 -3.09 25.01
CA PHE A 425 12.71 -2.64 23.94
C PHE A 425 13.50 -1.94 22.83
N PHE A 426 14.29 -0.92 23.12
CA PHE A 426 15.06 -0.19 22.09
C PHE A 426 16.16 -1.05 21.45
N LYS A 427 16.75 -2.00 22.18
CA LYS A 427 17.64 -2.99 21.58
C LYS A 427 16.92 -3.88 20.57
N GLY A 428 15.76 -4.41 20.93
CA GLY A 428 14.94 -5.22 20.03
C GLY A 428 14.40 -4.42 18.83
N LEU A 429 14.04 -3.15 19.05
CA LEU A 429 13.63 -2.24 17.98
C LEU A 429 14.75 -2.04 16.96
N ALA A 430 15.98 -1.85 17.40
CA ALA A 430 17.14 -1.76 16.50
C ALA A 430 17.29 -3.02 15.65
N GLU A 431 17.19 -4.21 16.26
CA GLU A 431 17.30 -5.49 15.56
C GLU A 431 16.18 -5.70 14.51
N LEU A 432 14.93 -5.27 14.82
CA LEU A 432 13.82 -5.35 13.88
C LEU A 432 13.96 -4.32 12.74
N MET A 433 14.46 -3.12 13.03
CA MET A 433 14.75 -2.12 12.01
C MET A 433 15.86 -2.57 11.06
N ASP A 434 16.93 -3.20 11.56
CA ASP A 434 17.97 -3.79 10.71
C ASP A 434 17.40 -4.86 9.78
N MET A 435 16.50 -5.71 10.29
CA MET A 435 15.80 -6.71 9.50
C MET A 435 14.89 -6.08 8.43
N ALA A 436 14.19 -4.99 8.78
CA ALA A 436 13.37 -4.23 7.84
C ALA A 436 14.24 -3.59 6.73
N LYS A 437 15.37 -2.99 7.08
CA LYS A 437 16.38 -2.49 6.11
C LYS A 437 16.81 -3.59 5.15
N ASP A 438 17.25 -4.73 5.66
CA ASP A 438 17.74 -5.85 4.84
C ASP A 438 16.65 -6.40 3.90
N SER A 439 15.39 -6.43 4.36
CA SER A 439 14.23 -6.79 3.55
C SER A 439 14.03 -5.81 2.39
N LEU A 440 14.05 -4.50 2.66
CA LEU A 440 13.84 -3.45 1.68
C LEU A 440 14.98 -3.35 0.66
N GLU A 441 16.23 -3.52 1.08
CA GLU A 441 17.38 -3.58 0.17
C GLU A 441 17.32 -4.83 -0.73
N THR A 442 16.85 -5.95 -0.19
CA THR A 442 16.59 -7.16 -0.98
C THR A 442 15.50 -6.91 -2.03
N LYS A 443 14.37 -6.29 -1.62
CA LYS A 443 13.27 -5.94 -2.53
C LYS A 443 13.75 -4.99 -3.63
N ARG A 444 14.52 -3.94 -3.30
CA ARG A 444 15.10 -3.00 -4.26
C ARG A 444 15.93 -3.70 -5.33
N LYS A 445 16.83 -4.60 -4.94
CA LYS A 445 17.65 -5.39 -5.88
C LYS A 445 16.81 -6.28 -6.79
N VAL A 446 15.74 -6.86 -6.27
CA VAL A 446 14.81 -7.67 -7.06
C VAL A 446 14.07 -6.81 -8.07
N LEU A 447 13.56 -5.64 -7.66
CA LEU A 447 12.86 -4.72 -8.55
C LEU A 447 13.76 -4.21 -9.68
N GLU A 448 15.00 -3.81 -9.40
CA GLU A 448 15.97 -3.42 -10.43
C GLU A 448 16.18 -4.54 -11.46
N ARG A 449 16.44 -5.76 -10.99
CA ARG A 449 16.64 -6.93 -11.87
C ARG A 449 15.41 -7.23 -12.72
N LEU A 450 14.22 -7.18 -12.15
CA LEU A 450 12.97 -7.47 -12.86
C LEU A 450 12.61 -6.36 -13.86
N THR A 451 12.95 -5.10 -13.56
CA THR A 451 12.82 -3.98 -14.48
C THR A 451 13.78 -4.12 -15.66
N ASP A 452 15.05 -4.45 -15.41
CA ASP A 452 16.02 -4.75 -16.45
C ASP A 452 15.56 -5.91 -17.35
N ALA A 453 14.97 -6.96 -16.75
CA ALA A 453 14.40 -8.11 -17.45
C ALA A 453 13.06 -7.81 -18.18
N ASN A 454 12.60 -6.57 -18.17
CA ASN A 454 11.38 -6.11 -18.84
C ASN A 454 10.06 -6.71 -18.28
N LEU A 455 10.02 -7.03 -16.97
CA LEU A 455 8.78 -7.45 -16.32
C LEU A 455 7.80 -6.27 -16.13
N TYR A 456 8.34 -5.05 -16.03
CA TYR A 456 7.59 -3.80 -15.89
C TYR A 456 7.88 -2.90 -17.11
N PRO A 457 7.32 -3.20 -18.28
CA PRO A 457 7.75 -2.56 -19.54
C PRO A 457 7.41 -1.06 -19.59
N TYR A 458 6.24 -0.64 -19.05
CA TYR A 458 5.87 0.77 -19.03
C TYR A 458 6.64 1.54 -17.95
N THR A 459 6.74 1.01 -16.74
CA THR A 459 7.57 1.59 -15.68
C THR A 459 9.01 1.77 -16.13
N LYS A 460 9.58 0.79 -16.83
CA LYS A 460 10.92 0.86 -17.42
C LYS A 460 11.07 2.06 -18.34
N PHE A 461 10.07 2.33 -19.17
CA PHE A 461 10.08 3.48 -20.08
C PHE A 461 9.99 4.80 -19.30
N TYR A 462 8.99 4.95 -18.44
CA TYR A 462 8.78 6.21 -17.72
C TYR A 462 9.87 6.51 -16.68
N LEU A 463 10.62 5.52 -16.18
CA LEU A 463 11.79 5.73 -15.32
C LEU A 463 13.12 5.81 -16.09
N ARG A 464 13.11 5.90 -17.42
CA ARG A 464 14.31 5.93 -18.27
C ARG A 464 15.29 7.04 -17.89
N ASN A 465 14.79 8.23 -17.55
CA ASN A 465 15.60 9.38 -17.18
C ASN A 465 16.35 9.15 -15.85
N ILE A 466 15.69 8.51 -14.87
CA ILE A 466 16.34 8.10 -13.61
C ILE A 466 17.44 7.05 -13.88
N LYS A 467 17.13 6.05 -14.70
CA LYS A 467 18.10 5.03 -15.10
C LYS A 467 19.32 5.64 -15.82
N GLN A 468 19.10 6.56 -16.74
CA GLN A 468 20.18 7.22 -17.46
C GLN A 468 21.10 8.02 -16.53
N ARG A 469 20.51 8.70 -15.54
CA ARG A 469 21.25 9.54 -14.60
C ARG A 469 21.99 8.73 -13.53
N PHE A 470 21.35 7.72 -12.94
CA PHE A 470 21.86 7.01 -11.75
C PHE A 470 22.24 5.55 -12.02
N ASN A 471 22.07 5.07 -13.25
CA ASN A 471 22.20 3.65 -13.61
C ASN A 471 21.29 2.71 -12.81
N GLN A 472 20.25 3.24 -12.19
CA GLN A 472 19.23 2.53 -11.39
C GLN A 472 17.87 3.14 -11.69
N TYR A 473 16.81 2.33 -11.86
CA TYR A 473 15.44 2.81 -12.07
C TYR A 473 14.82 3.36 -10.78
N TRP A 474 15.05 2.68 -9.66
CA TRP A 474 14.39 2.94 -8.39
C TRP A 474 15.21 3.82 -7.43
N LYS A 475 16.20 4.57 -7.95
CA LYS A 475 17.12 5.38 -7.13
C LYS A 475 16.42 6.44 -6.31
N ASN A 476 15.40 7.10 -6.85
CA ASN A 476 14.65 8.15 -6.18
C ASN A 476 13.60 7.60 -5.20
N HIS A 477 13.24 6.31 -5.29
CA HIS A 477 12.24 5.72 -4.42
C HIS A 477 12.78 5.45 -3.02
N PHE A 478 11.91 5.66 -2.03
CA PHE A 478 12.23 5.43 -0.63
C PHE A 478 12.06 3.95 -0.24
N SER A 479 12.86 3.53 0.71
CA SER A 479 12.66 2.31 1.50
C SER A 479 11.90 2.73 2.77
N THR A 480 10.64 2.30 2.91
CA THR A 480 9.73 2.81 3.95
C THR A 480 9.67 1.85 5.13
N ILE A 481 9.94 2.36 6.32
CA ILE A 481 9.71 1.63 7.57
C ILE A 481 8.56 2.31 8.30
N GLY A 482 7.59 1.51 8.75
CA GLY A 482 6.45 1.96 9.53
C GLY A 482 6.39 1.28 10.88
N LEU A 483 5.41 1.65 11.66
CA LEU A 483 5.16 1.09 13.00
C LEU A 483 3.66 1.00 13.25
N ILE A 484 3.28 0.18 14.22
CA ILE A 484 1.88 0.02 14.63
C ILE A 484 1.78 -0.15 16.13
N GLY A 485 0.68 0.33 16.71
CA GLY A 485 0.32 0.04 18.09
C GLY A 485 1.22 0.70 19.13
N THR A 486 1.68 1.92 18.91
CA THR A 486 2.52 2.63 19.89
C THR A 486 1.79 2.78 21.23
N ASN A 487 0.47 3.00 21.20
CA ASN A 487 -0.37 3.06 22.38
C ASN A 487 -0.33 1.73 23.17
N GLU A 488 -0.58 0.63 22.48
CA GLU A 488 -0.58 -0.69 23.11
C GLU A 488 0.83 -1.12 23.54
N ALA A 489 1.88 -0.64 22.87
CA ALA A 489 3.24 -0.84 23.31
C ALA A 489 3.55 -0.11 24.63
N ALA A 490 3.07 1.14 24.78
CA ALA A 490 3.20 1.89 26.03
C ALA A 490 2.42 1.21 27.17
N LEU A 491 1.19 0.76 26.90
CA LEU A 491 0.38 0.00 27.87
C LEU A 491 1.08 -1.29 28.29
N ASN A 492 1.62 -2.07 27.35
CA ASN A 492 2.29 -3.34 27.63
C ASN A 492 3.61 -3.17 28.40
N LEU A 493 4.36 -2.10 28.16
CA LEU A 493 5.71 -1.90 28.72
C LEU A 493 5.69 -1.01 29.97
N LEU A 494 4.87 0.04 29.98
CA LEU A 494 4.90 1.09 30.99
C LEU A 494 3.63 1.15 31.85
N GLY A 495 2.55 0.47 31.42
CA GLY A 495 1.24 0.49 32.06
C GLY A 495 0.46 1.79 31.90
N VAL A 496 0.80 2.61 30.90
CA VAL A 496 0.14 3.90 30.61
C VAL A 496 -0.10 4.04 29.11
N ASP A 497 -1.13 4.76 28.72
CA ASP A 497 -1.43 5.12 27.33
C ASP A 497 -0.59 6.32 26.85
N ILE A 498 -0.56 6.55 25.53
CA ILE A 498 0.23 7.64 24.91
C ILE A 498 -0.39 9.03 25.07
N GLY A 499 -1.59 9.18 25.60
CA GLY A 499 -2.17 10.47 25.95
C GLY A 499 -1.61 11.04 27.26
N THR A 500 -1.00 10.18 28.10
CA THR A 500 -0.30 10.63 29.30
C THR A 500 1.08 11.21 28.99
N GLU A 501 1.58 12.11 29.82
CA GLU A 501 2.93 12.71 29.72
C GLU A 501 4.02 11.64 29.52
N LYS A 502 3.97 10.57 30.32
CA LYS A 502 4.96 9.48 30.26
C LYS A 502 4.81 8.66 28.98
N GLY A 503 3.59 8.37 28.55
CA GLY A 503 3.33 7.64 27.33
C GLY A 503 3.68 8.44 26.09
N LYS A 504 3.36 9.76 26.07
CA LYS A 504 3.75 10.69 24.99
C LYS A 504 5.27 10.77 24.86
N ALA A 505 6.00 10.93 25.97
CA ALA A 505 7.46 10.93 25.97
C ALA A 505 8.06 9.61 25.43
N PHE A 506 7.47 8.47 25.74
CA PHE A 506 7.88 7.17 25.18
C PHE A 506 7.62 7.09 23.66
N ALA A 507 6.47 7.57 23.20
CA ALA A 507 6.12 7.61 21.78
C ALA A 507 7.10 8.52 21.00
N GLU A 508 7.36 9.74 21.50
CA GLU A 508 8.31 10.68 20.92
C GLU A 508 9.72 10.08 20.83
N LYS A 509 10.21 9.51 21.92
CA LYS A 509 11.51 8.83 21.97
C LYS A 509 11.61 7.66 20.99
N THR A 510 10.52 6.91 20.81
CA THR A 510 10.47 5.79 19.87
C THR A 510 10.58 6.29 18.42
N LEU A 511 9.83 7.33 18.06
CA LEU A 511 9.88 7.93 16.73
C LEU A 511 11.25 8.56 16.42
N ASP A 512 11.84 9.28 17.39
CA ASP A 512 13.17 9.88 17.23
C ASP A 512 14.24 8.80 17.05
N PHE A 513 14.22 7.75 17.87
CA PHE A 513 15.11 6.61 17.72
C PHE A 513 15.01 5.97 16.33
N MET A 514 13.80 5.77 15.82
CA MET A 514 13.59 5.21 14.48
C MET A 514 14.13 6.15 13.40
N ARG A 515 13.89 7.46 13.50
CA ARG A 515 14.42 8.47 12.55
C ARG A 515 15.95 8.46 12.51
N ASP A 516 16.61 8.46 13.67
CA ASP A 516 18.07 8.44 13.76
C ASP A 516 18.64 7.20 13.04
N ARG A 517 18.03 6.03 13.25
CA ARG A 517 18.43 4.79 12.56
C ARG A 517 18.24 4.89 11.04
N LEU A 518 17.18 5.52 10.56
CA LEU A 518 16.97 5.73 9.12
C LEU A 518 18.06 6.61 8.49
N VAL A 519 18.53 7.64 9.21
CA VAL A 519 19.65 8.47 8.78
C VAL A 519 20.93 7.64 8.67
N GLU A 520 21.18 6.72 9.62
CA GLU A 520 22.30 5.77 9.53
C GLU A 520 22.19 4.88 8.28
N TYR A 521 21.01 4.31 8.02
CA TYR A 521 20.77 3.47 6.85
C TYR A 521 20.97 4.21 5.52
N GLN A 522 20.58 5.48 5.44
CA GLN A 522 20.83 6.30 4.26
C GLN A 522 22.34 6.49 4.00
N LYS A 523 23.12 6.70 5.06
CA LYS A 523 24.59 6.81 4.97
C LYS A 523 25.23 5.47 4.57
N GLU A 524 24.76 4.37 5.14
CA GLU A 524 25.28 3.03 4.89
C GLU A 524 25.01 2.54 3.46
N THR A 525 23.77 2.68 3.01
CA THR A 525 23.32 2.08 1.73
C THR A 525 23.39 3.05 0.55
N GLY A 526 23.41 4.35 0.83
CA GLY A 526 23.27 5.39 -0.18
C GLY A 526 21.85 5.48 -0.77
N ASN A 527 20.86 4.76 -0.27
CA ASN A 527 19.47 4.79 -0.69
C ASN A 527 18.63 5.69 0.22
N ASN A 528 17.44 6.09 -0.24
CA ASN A 528 16.53 6.90 0.54
C ASN A 528 15.72 6.03 1.50
N TYR A 529 15.54 6.50 2.72
CA TYR A 529 14.71 5.87 3.75
C TYR A 529 13.78 6.90 4.37
N ASN A 530 12.57 6.49 4.71
CA ASN A 530 11.63 7.32 5.44
C ASN A 530 10.82 6.53 6.48
N LEU A 531 10.25 7.26 7.44
CA LEU A 531 9.36 6.76 8.48
C LEU A 531 7.93 7.12 8.12
N GLU A 532 7.05 6.15 8.08
CA GLU A 532 5.63 6.34 7.71
C GLU A 532 4.68 5.89 8.82
N ALA A 533 3.62 6.67 9.04
CA ALA A 533 2.45 6.19 9.75
C ALA A 533 1.63 5.29 8.81
N THR A 534 2.00 4.03 8.72
CA THR A 534 1.46 3.09 7.73
C THR A 534 -0.07 2.99 7.79
N PRO A 535 -0.79 2.96 6.66
CA PRO A 535 -2.25 2.82 6.60
C PRO A 535 -2.79 1.55 7.28
N ALA A 536 -2.08 0.46 7.16
CA ALA A 536 -2.22 -0.79 7.90
C ALA A 536 -3.65 -1.36 8.04
N GLU A 537 -4.48 -1.31 6.98
CA GLU A 537 -5.88 -1.77 7.02
C GLU A 537 -6.03 -3.20 7.57
N GLY A 538 -5.37 -4.19 6.93
CA GLY A 538 -5.37 -5.57 7.38
C GLY A 538 -4.31 -5.89 8.43
N THR A 539 -3.24 -5.07 8.51
CA THR A 539 -2.06 -5.33 9.36
C THR A 539 -2.39 -5.20 10.84
N THR A 540 -3.20 -4.20 11.22
CA THR A 540 -3.64 -3.98 12.61
C THR A 540 -4.36 -5.21 13.17
N TYR A 541 -5.27 -5.77 12.39
CA TYR A 541 -6.02 -6.96 12.75
C TYR A 541 -5.13 -8.22 12.74
N ARG A 542 -4.35 -8.43 11.67
CA ARG A 542 -3.48 -9.59 11.54
C ARG A 542 -2.49 -9.72 12.71
N LEU A 543 -1.77 -8.63 13.03
CA LEU A 543 -0.77 -8.66 14.09
C LEU A 543 -1.40 -8.85 15.47
N ALA A 544 -2.53 -8.20 15.72
CA ALA A 544 -3.28 -8.38 16.98
C ALA A 544 -3.77 -9.83 17.14
N GLN A 545 -4.24 -10.49 16.08
CA GLN A 545 -4.64 -11.91 16.11
C GLN A 545 -3.46 -12.83 16.47
N LEU A 546 -2.29 -12.59 15.89
CA LEU A 546 -1.08 -13.36 16.20
C LEU A 546 -0.62 -13.16 17.64
N ASP A 547 -0.76 -11.94 18.17
CA ASP A 547 -0.36 -11.62 19.53
C ASP A 547 -1.38 -12.13 20.55
N LYS A 548 -2.68 -12.11 20.24
CA LYS A 548 -3.70 -12.78 21.04
C LYS A 548 -3.40 -14.27 21.20
N ALA A 549 -3.00 -14.95 20.13
CA ALA A 549 -2.65 -16.36 20.17
C ALA A 549 -1.36 -16.62 20.95
N SER A 550 -0.39 -15.70 20.92
CA SER A 550 0.94 -15.86 21.57
C SER A 550 0.95 -15.39 23.02
N PHE A 551 0.13 -14.42 23.40
CA PHE A 551 0.10 -13.77 24.72
C PHE A 551 -1.34 -13.59 25.23
N PRO A 552 -2.12 -14.67 25.39
CA PRO A 552 -3.56 -14.60 25.62
C PRO A 552 -3.95 -13.90 26.93
N ASP A 553 -3.05 -13.86 27.91
CA ASP A 553 -3.39 -13.36 29.25
C ASP A 553 -3.01 -11.89 29.48
N ARG A 554 -2.16 -11.29 28.60
CA ARG A 554 -1.55 -10.00 28.92
C ARG A 554 -1.43 -9.01 27.76
N ALA A 555 -1.77 -9.41 26.53
CA ALA A 555 -1.68 -8.51 25.39
C ALA A 555 -2.78 -7.45 25.46
N HIS A 556 -2.40 -6.16 25.42
CA HIS A 556 -3.33 -5.05 25.23
C HIS A 556 -3.63 -4.86 23.74
N PHE A 557 -4.88 -4.63 23.43
CA PHE A 557 -5.42 -4.26 22.12
C PHE A 557 -6.18 -2.95 22.24
N ALA A 558 -6.45 -2.29 21.15
CA ALA A 558 -7.21 -1.04 21.17
C ALA A 558 -8.60 -1.20 21.82
N ASN A 559 -9.19 -2.40 21.72
CA ASN A 559 -10.52 -2.73 22.23
C ASN A 559 -10.51 -3.69 23.44
N GLY A 560 -9.42 -3.78 24.18
CA GLY A 560 -9.39 -4.57 25.43
C GLY A 560 -8.11 -5.36 25.66
N ILE A 561 -8.16 -6.34 26.56
CA ILE A 561 -7.00 -7.11 27.01
C ILE A 561 -7.29 -8.61 26.89
N GLY A 562 -6.30 -9.37 26.40
CA GLY A 562 -6.26 -10.82 26.50
C GLY A 562 -7.23 -11.57 25.59
N ALA A 563 -7.51 -12.82 25.94
CA ALA A 563 -8.25 -13.78 25.13
C ALA A 563 -9.75 -13.45 24.94
N GLU A 564 -10.33 -12.65 25.85
CA GLU A 564 -11.75 -12.28 25.83
C GLU A 564 -12.12 -11.39 24.63
N VAL A 565 -11.15 -10.65 24.05
CA VAL A 565 -11.37 -9.73 22.95
C VAL A 565 -11.68 -10.52 21.67
N LYS A 566 -12.91 -10.43 21.15
CA LYS A 566 -13.33 -11.21 19.96
C LYS A 566 -12.60 -10.83 18.69
N CYS A 567 -12.55 -9.55 18.37
CA CYS A 567 -11.92 -9.00 17.17
C CYS A 567 -10.81 -8.02 17.57
N PRO A 568 -9.63 -8.50 18.05
CA PRO A 568 -8.56 -7.61 18.50
C PRO A 568 -7.97 -6.86 17.32
N PHE A 569 -7.65 -5.59 17.52
CA PHE A 569 -6.91 -4.77 16.57
C PHE A 569 -5.98 -3.81 17.33
N TYR A 570 -4.96 -3.31 16.64
CA TYR A 570 -4.04 -2.32 17.17
C TYR A 570 -4.35 -0.93 16.64
N THR A 571 -4.08 0.07 17.46
CA THR A 571 -4.13 1.47 17.05
C THR A 571 -3.13 1.72 15.91
N ASN A 572 -3.51 2.53 14.92
CA ASN A 572 -2.62 2.87 13.82
C ASN A 572 -1.42 3.66 14.33
N SER A 573 -0.22 3.23 13.98
CA SER A 573 1.06 3.93 14.21
C SER A 573 1.17 4.53 15.61
N SER A 574 1.30 5.86 15.75
CA SER A 574 1.33 6.59 17.02
C SER A 574 0.08 7.43 17.26
N HIS A 575 -1.03 7.10 16.59
CA HIS A 575 -2.30 7.76 16.83
C HIS A 575 -2.86 7.40 18.21
N LEU A 576 -3.70 8.27 18.75
CA LEU A 576 -4.53 7.93 19.91
C LEU A 576 -5.61 6.90 19.50
N PRO A 577 -6.10 6.08 20.43
CA PRO A 577 -7.30 5.28 20.21
C PRO A 577 -8.46 6.15 19.72
N VAL A 578 -9.28 5.62 18.81
CA VAL A 578 -10.38 6.37 18.17
C VAL A 578 -11.50 6.81 19.10
N ASN A 579 -11.48 6.32 20.34
CA ASN A 579 -12.40 6.66 21.43
C ASN A 579 -11.70 7.33 22.62
N TYR A 580 -10.54 7.97 22.39
CA TYR A 580 -9.75 8.56 23.46
C TYR A 580 -10.38 9.88 23.96
N THR A 581 -10.83 10.72 23.04
CA THR A 581 -11.42 12.03 23.32
C THR A 581 -12.46 12.39 22.27
N ASP A 582 -13.46 13.14 22.65
CA ASP A 582 -14.46 13.79 21.81
C ASP A 582 -14.09 15.25 21.48
N ASP A 583 -12.96 15.76 22.01
CA ASP A 583 -12.43 17.09 21.77
C ASP A 583 -11.34 17.07 20.68
N LEU A 584 -11.64 17.67 19.55
CA LEU A 584 -10.77 17.78 18.39
C LEU A 584 -9.47 18.54 18.70
N PHE A 585 -9.54 19.59 19.54
CA PHE A 585 -8.36 20.38 19.90
C PHE A 585 -7.46 19.62 20.88
N GLU A 586 -8.03 18.87 21.85
CA GLU A 586 -7.24 17.98 22.70
C GLU A 586 -6.53 16.91 21.86
N LEU A 587 -7.20 16.31 20.87
CA LEU A 587 -6.56 15.39 19.94
C LEU A 587 -5.36 16.03 19.26
N MET A 588 -5.52 17.25 18.73
CA MET A 588 -4.45 17.95 18.02
C MET A 588 -3.29 18.28 18.95
N ASP A 589 -3.53 18.78 20.17
CA ASP A 589 -2.51 19.10 21.15
C ASP A 589 -1.66 17.87 21.55
N LEU A 590 -2.29 16.70 21.63
CA LEU A 590 -1.61 15.46 21.94
C LEU A 590 -0.85 14.88 20.74
N GLN A 591 -1.32 15.12 19.50
CA GLN A 591 -0.80 14.47 18.31
C GLN A 591 0.17 15.34 17.48
N ASP A 592 0.12 16.66 17.58
CA ASP A 592 0.88 17.57 16.70
C ASP A 592 2.37 17.24 16.65
N ASN A 593 3.02 17.12 17.81
CA ASN A 593 4.45 16.78 17.87
C ASN A 593 4.79 15.36 17.36
N LEU A 594 3.87 14.40 17.52
CA LEU A 594 4.09 13.03 17.07
C LEU A 594 3.99 12.96 15.53
N GLN A 595 3.01 13.65 14.96
CA GLN A 595 2.73 13.60 13.53
C GLN A 595 3.84 14.28 12.70
N THR A 596 4.50 15.30 13.22
CA THR A 596 5.63 15.97 12.56
C THR A 596 6.91 15.12 12.49
N LYS A 597 6.99 14.04 13.27
CA LYS A 597 8.17 13.15 13.27
C LYS A 597 8.18 12.17 12.09
N TYR A 598 7.08 12.01 11.37
CA TYR A 598 7.02 11.13 10.20
C TYR A 598 7.60 11.83 8.97
N THR A 599 8.65 11.24 8.39
CA THR A 599 9.34 11.76 7.20
C THR A 599 8.80 11.18 5.89
N GLY A 600 7.99 10.13 5.96
CA GLY A 600 7.40 9.43 4.82
C GLY A 600 5.90 9.60 4.67
N GLY A 601 5.27 10.26 5.63
CA GLY A 601 3.84 10.58 5.59
C GLY A 601 3.07 10.08 6.81
N THR A 602 2.02 10.83 7.07
CA THR A 602 1.02 10.53 8.10
C THR A 602 -0.28 11.21 7.71
N VAL A 603 -1.38 10.90 8.41
CA VAL A 603 -2.64 11.63 8.29
C VAL A 603 -3.40 11.58 9.59
N ILE A 604 -4.02 12.70 9.96
CA ILE A 604 -5.06 12.73 10.99
C ILE A 604 -6.43 12.74 10.33
N HIS A 605 -7.26 11.81 10.74
CA HIS A 605 -8.68 11.75 10.39
C HIS A 605 -9.51 12.31 11.53
N PHE A 606 -10.24 13.40 11.27
CA PHE A 606 -11.24 13.90 12.20
C PHE A 606 -12.56 13.21 11.88
N PHE A 607 -12.97 12.27 12.74
CA PHE A 607 -14.19 11.51 12.54
C PHE A 607 -15.40 12.33 13.03
N LEU A 608 -16.28 12.65 12.07
CA LEU A 608 -17.53 13.36 12.35
C LEU A 608 -18.69 12.36 12.32
N GLY A 609 -19.62 12.46 13.24
CA GLY A 609 -20.80 11.60 13.28
C GLY A 609 -21.70 11.79 12.06
N GLU A 610 -21.73 13.01 11.55
CA GLU A 610 -22.47 13.40 10.37
C GLU A 610 -21.75 14.52 9.60
N ARG A 611 -22.34 15.02 8.53
CA ARG A 611 -21.77 16.16 7.79
C ARG A 611 -21.82 17.43 8.66
N MET A 612 -20.89 18.33 8.45
CA MET A 612 -20.98 19.69 8.96
C MET A 612 -22.05 20.47 8.18
N ASP A 613 -22.99 21.11 8.90
CA ASP A 613 -24.09 21.83 8.26
C ASP A 613 -23.65 23.15 7.61
N ASP A 614 -22.62 23.81 8.16
CA ASP A 614 -22.08 25.06 7.64
C ASP A 614 -20.66 24.87 7.05
N PRO A 615 -20.52 24.88 5.71
CA PRO A 615 -19.21 24.81 5.06
C PRO A 615 -18.24 25.93 5.46
N GLN A 616 -18.75 27.11 5.88
CA GLN A 616 -17.92 28.23 6.32
C GLN A 616 -17.28 27.96 7.69
N THR A 617 -17.94 27.23 8.54
CA THR A 617 -17.36 26.75 9.80
C THR A 617 -16.20 25.80 9.53
N LEU A 618 -16.35 24.87 8.57
CA LEU A 618 -15.27 23.97 8.14
C LEU A 618 -14.09 24.76 7.57
N LYS A 619 -14.33 25.76 6.71
CA LYS A 619 -13.28 26.68 6.18
C LYS A 619 -12.47 27.32 7.31
N LYS A 620 -13.16 27.87 8.33
CA LYS A 620 -12.52 28.47 9.50
C LYS A 620 -11.70 27.44 10.27
N LEU A 621 -12.22 26.24 10.47
CA LEU A 621 -11.54 25.17 11.17
C LEU A 621 -10.26 24.74 10.43
N VAL A 622 -10.33 24.51 9.11
CA VAL A 622 -9.14 24.19 8.31
C VAL A 622 -8.11 25.30 8.42
N LYS A 623 -8.53 26.56 8.32
CA LYS A 623 -7.62 27.72 8.46
C LYS A 623 -6.98 27.73 9.84
N THR A 624 -7.76 27.57 10.91
CA THR A 624 -7.26 27.53 12.30
C THR A 624 -6.24 26.41 12.50
N ILE A 625 -6.51 25.22 11.95
CA ILE A 625 -5.58 24.08 12.01
C ILE A 625 -4.28 24.43 11.30
N CYS A 626 -4.36 24.93 10.07
CA CYS A 626 -3.16 25.24 9.27
C CYS A 626 -2.30 26.35 9.88
N GLU A 627 -2.90 27.35 10.52
CA GLU A 627 -2.19 28.47 11.12
C GLU A 627 -1.59 28.17 12.50
N ASN A 628 -2.22 27.29 13.30
CA ASN A 628 -1.84 27.06 14.69
C ASN A 628 -1.15 25.72 14.95
N TYR A 629 -1.38 24.70 14.11
CA TYR A 629 -0.81 23.37 14.25
C TYR A 629 0.17 23.05 13.13
N LYS A 630 1.13 22.19 13.44
CA LYS A 630 2.12 21.68 12.46
C LYS A 630 1.67 20.39 11.79
N LEU A 631 0.45 19.93 12.05
CA LEU A 631 -0.12 18.72 11.42
C LEU A 631 0.10 18.78 9.91
N PRO A 632 0.89 17.86 9.34
CA PRO A 632 1.30 17.98 7.94
C PRO A 632 0.20 17.60 6.96
N TYR A 633 -0.74 16.71 7.35
CA TYR A 633 -1.75 16.16 6.47
C TYR A 633 -2.97 15.69 7.26
N PHE A 634 -4.15 16.14 6.87
CA PHE A 634 -5.38 15.81 7.58
C PHE A 634 -6.60 15.84 6.67
N THR A 635 -7.71 15.28 7.16
CA THR A 635 -9.01 15.35 6.50
C THR A 635 -10.13 15.14 7.51
N PHE A 636 -11.31 15.65 7.18
CA PHE A 636 -12.54 15.37 7.91
C PHE A 636 -13.19 14.12 7.36
N SER A 637 -13.83 13.34 8.19
CA SER A 637 -14.36 12.02 7.82
C SER A 637 -15.79 11.86 8.39
N PRO A 638 -16.79 12.53 7.76
CA PRO A 638 -18.17 12.35 8.15
C PRO A 638 -18.65 10.93 7.82
N SER A 639 -19.56 10.42 8.65
CA SER A 639 -20.34 9.22 8.34
C SER A 639 -21.62 9.60 7.60
N PHE A 640 -21.99 8.78 6.61
CA PHE A 640 -23.24 8.96 5.84
C PHE A 640 -23.74 7.62 5.31
N SER A 641 -24.99 7.60 4.90
CA SER A 641 -25.64 6.40 4.38
C SER A 641 -26.16 6.61 2.96
N ILE A 642 -26.12 5.58 2.13
CA ILE A 642 -26.66 5.60 0.77
C ILE A 642 -27.82 4.60 0.67
N CYS A 643 -29.01 5.11 0.39
CA CYS A 643 -30.16 4.30 0.05
C CYS A 643 -30.30 4.20 -1.48
N LYS A 644 -30.49 3.02 -2.01
CA LYS A 644 -30.62 2.81 -3.45
C LYS A 644 -31.83 3.54 -4.07
N ASN A 645 -32.87 3.85 -3.27
CA ASN A 645 -34.09 4.52 -3.73
C ASN A 645 -34.09 6.01 -3.45
N HIS A 646 -33.36 6.48 -2.41
CA HIS A 646 -33.40 7.85 -1.94
C HIS A 646 -32.04 8.56 -1.95
N GLY A 647 -30.97 7.87 -2.42
CA GLY A 647 -29.63 8.41 -2.49
C GLY A 647 -29.01 8.69 -1.13
N TYR A 648 -28.32 9.82 -1.01
CA TYR A 648 -27.58 10.25 0.17
C TYR A 648 -28.49 10.55 1.37
N ILE A 649 -28.07 10.07 2.54
CA ILE A 649 -28.69 10.29 3.84
C ILE A 649 -27.60 10.71 4.83
N VAL A 650 -27.82 11.77 5.57
CA VAL A 650 -26.89 12.28 6.59
C VAL A 650 -26.78 11.28 7.74
N GLY A 651 -25.57 11.02 8.23
CA GLY A 651 -25.34 10.18 9.40
C GLY A 651 -25.45 8.67 9.12
N GLU A 652 -25.38 7.89 10.18
CA GLU A 652 -25.36 6.43 10.16
C GLU A 652 -26.77 5.87 10.28
N HIS A 653 -27.28 5.33 9.21
CA HIS A 653 -28.59 4.70 9.13
C HIS A 653 -28.47 3.32 8.47
N PRO A 654 -28.44 2.20 9.21
CA PRO A 654 -28.49 0.86 8.63
C PRO A 654 -29.72 0.58 7.79
N GLU A 655 -30.83 1.25 8.12
CA GLU A 655 -32.09 1.22 7.38
C GLU A 655 -32.51 2.65 6.99
N CYS A 656 -33.03 2.80 5.79
CA CYS A 656 -33.45 4.09 5.27
C CYS A 656 -34.65 4.65 6.06
N PRO A 657 -34.54 5.84 6.66
CA PRO A 657 -35.65 6.44 7.43
C PRO A 657 -36.89 6.77 6.58
N LYS A 658 -36.74 6.78 5.24
CA LYS A 658 -37.85 7.09 4.31
C LYS A 658 -38.58 5.84 3.80
N CYS A 659 -37.90 4.71 3.62
CA CYS A 659 -38.51 3.50 3.02
C CYS A 659 -38.25 2.20 3.79
N GLY A 660 -37.41 2.20 4.85
CA GLY A 660 -37.09 1.00 5.62
C GLY A 660 -36.14 0.00 4.94
N GLU A 661 -35.70 0.27 3.71
CA GLU A 661 -34.74 -0.59 3.01
C GLU A 661 -33.34 -0.44 3.61
N ALA A 662 -32.55 -1.53 3.57
CA ALA A 662 -31.17 -1.51 3.99
C ALA A 662 -30.34 -0.48 3.20
N THR A 663 -29.46 0.21 3.88
CA THR A 663 -28.57 1.22 3.28
C THR A 663 -27.12 0.73 3.28
N GLU A 664 -26.27 1.41 2.52
CA GLU A 664 -24.83 1.30 2.60
C GLU A 664 -24.31 2.43 3.49
N VAL A 665 -23.83 2.11 4.71
CA VAL A 665 -23.17 3.08 5.59
C VAL A 665 -21.74 3.28 5.12
N TYR A 666 -21.36 4.52 4.83
CA TYR A 666 -20.03 4.91 4.36
C TYR A 666 -19.27 5.66 5.43
N SER A 667 -18.00 5.35 5.55
CA SER A 667 -17.02 6.14 6.26
C SER A 667 -15.62 5.86 5.68
N ARG A 668 -14.61 6.51 6.23
CA ARG A 668 -13.22 6.35 5.79
C ARG A 668 -12.56 5.19 6.52
N VAL A 669 -12.13 4.16 5.77
CA VAL A 669 -11.50 2.96 6.39
C VAL A 669 -10.09 3.26 6.91
N VAL A 670 -9.21 3.72 6.05
CA VAL A 670 -7.84 4.16 6.39
C VAL A 670 -7.42 5.40 5.60
N GLY A 671 -7.83 5.54 4.36
CA GLY A 671 -7.45 6.65 3.48
C GLY A 671 -8.48 6.92 2.39
N PHE A 672 -9.48 6.07 2.23
CA PHE A 672 -10.50 6.20 1.20
C PHE A 672 -11.88 5.76 1.73
N LEU A 673 -12.93 6.28 1.12
CA LEU A 673 -14.32 6.03 1.50
C LEU A 673 -14.80 4.70 0.94
N ARG A 674 -15.39 3.85 1.80
CA ARG A 674 -16.02 2.58 1.43
C ARG A 674 -17.19 2.25 2.35
N PRO A 675 -18.14 1.44 1.90
CA PRO A 675 -19.16 0.90 2.78
C PRO A 675 -18.53 0.11 3.94
N VAL A 676 -18.93 0.40 5.17
CA VAL A 676 -18.41 -0.26 6.38
C VAL A 676 -18.57 -1.77 6.32
N SER A 677 -19.65 -2.25 5.69
CA SER A 677 -19.91 -3.68 5.49
C SER A 677 -18.83 -4.41 4.67
N GLN A 678 -18.02 -3.69 3.88
CA GLN A 678 -16.92 -4.25 3.08
C GLN A 678 -15.59 -4.30 3.82
N TRP A 679 -15.50 -3.71 5.02
CA TRP A 679 -14.27 -3.66 5.79
C TRP A 679 -13.96 -5.01 6.47
N ASN A 680 -12.69 -5.24 6.76
CA ASN A 680 -12.32 -6.38 7.59
C ASN A 680 -12.84 -6.24 9.02
N LYS A 681 -12.96 -7.36 9.74
CA LYS A 681 -13.56 -7.41 11.08
C LYS A 681 -12.87 -6.50 12.11
N GLY A 682 -11.56 -6.32 12.00
CA GLY A 682 -10.82 -5.42 12.90
C GLY A 682 -11.19 -3.95 12.66
N LYS A 683 -11.36 -3.55 11.41
CA LYS A 683 -11.77 -2.20 11.04
C LYS A 683 -13.26 -1.94 11.32
N GLN A 684 -14.12 -2.95 11.23
CA GLN A 684 -15.50 -2.84 11.68
C GLN A 684 -15.56 -2.62 13.20
N ALA A 685 -14.77 -3.37 13.98
CA ALA A 685 -14.67 -3.16 15.43
C ALA A 685 -14.08 -1.80 15.81
N GLU A 686 -13.13 -1.28 15.03
CA GLU A 686 -12.63 0.09 15.21
C GLU A 686 -13.73 1.13 14.94
N PHE A 687 -14.53 0.93 13.89
CA PHE A 687 -15.62 1.83 13.54
C PHE A 687 -16.68 1.92 14.67
N GLU A 688 -17.03 0.77 15.25
CA GLU A 688 -17.98 0.71 16.38
C GLU A 688 -17.48 1.45 17.64
N MET A 689 -16.17 1.71 17.74
CA MET A 689 -15.54 2.41 18.88
C MET A 689 -15.26 3.88 18.61
N ARG A 690 -15.51 4.40 17.40
CA ARG A 690 -15.18 5.78 17.06
C ARG A 690 -16.03 6.74 17.88
N GLU A 691 -15.37 7.60 18.66
CA GLU A 691 -16.00 8.81 19.17
C GLU A 691 -16.07 9.84 18.04
N HIS A 692 -17.18 10.55 18.00
CA HIS A 692 -17.44 11.58 17.02
C HIS A 692 -17.32 12.96 17.65
N TYR A 693 -16.62 13.86 16.96
CA TYR A 693 -16.50 15.25 17.42
C TYR A 693 -17.81 15.99 17.21
N ASP A 694 -18.31 16.68 18.26
CA ASP A 694 -19.61 17.35 18.25
C ASP A 694 -19.48 18.81 17.75
N ASP A 695 -20.22 19.18 16.71
CA ASP A 695 -20.25 20.52 16.11
C ASP A 695 -20.58 21.64 17.13
N ALA A 696 -21.37 21.35 18.16
CA ALA A 696 -21.82 22.37 19.14
C ALA A 696 -20.68 22.82 20.07
N ALA A 697 -19.78 21.92 20.46
CA ALA A 697 -18.61 22.24 21.28
C ALA A 697 -17.53 23.00 20.47
N GLU A 698 -17.41 22.71 19.20
CA GLU A 698 -16.45 23.35 18.28
C GLU A 698 -16.80 24.81 18.01
N HIS A 699 -18.08 25.16 17.85
CA HIS A 699 -18.54 26.55 17.66
C HIS A 699 -18.17 27.47 18.84
N GLN A 700 -18.22 26.98 20.07
CA GLN A 700 -17.86 27.77 21.25
C GLN A 700 -16.33 28.02 21.33
N ARG A 701 -15.48 27.03 21.00
CA ARG A 701 -14.02 27.17 21.07
C ARG A 701 -13.44 27.96 19.92
N LEU A 702 -13.95 27.80 18.70
CA LEU A 702 -13.54 28.63 17.56
C LEU A 702 -13.76 30.11 17.80
N SER A 703 -14.80 30.48 18.56
CA SER A 703 -15.03 31.87 18.98
C SER A 703 -14.01 32.38 20.03
N VAL A 704 -13.43 31.50 20.85
CA VAL A 704 -12.41 31.82 21.85
C VAL A 704 -11.03 31.91 21.23
N VAL A 705 -10.67 31.01 20.33
CA VAL A 705 -9.36 31.01 19.63
C VAL A 705 -9.26 32.17 18.63
N ALA A 706 -10.36 32.57 17.99
CA ALA A 706 -10.39 33.75 17.11
C ALA A 706 -10.37 35.09 17.88
N ALA A 707 -10.54 35.07 19.21
CA ALA A 707 -10.50 36.24 20.08
C ALA A 707 -9.18 36.38 20.86
N ALA A 708 -8.30 35.39 20.81
CA ALA A 708 -6.95 35.38 21.38
C ALA A 708 -5.89 35.60 20.32
#